data_10aebddec7e33ed71e19962c5c43fffb
#
_entry.id   10aebddec7e33ed71e19962c5c43fffb
#
_cell.length_a   1.000
_cell.length_b   1.000
_cell.length_c   1.000
_cell.angle_alpha   90.00
_cell.angle_beta   90.00
_cell.angle_gamma   90.00
#
_symmetry.space_group_name_H-M   'P 1'
#
loop_
_entity.id
_entity.type
_entity.pdbx_description
1 polymer ?
#
loop_
_entity_poly.entity_id
_entity_poly.type
_entity_poly.pdbx_seq_one_letter_code
_entity_poly.pdbx_strand_id
1 'polypeptide(L)'
;MRLFKKLRRKLDYLDSENIERIHEAYLFAMSAHKGQKRRTGEAYITHPTAVAGILADMKLDPATIMAALLHDVIEDTGVTKAALEEKFGSSIAELVDGVSKLTQIEFISRAEAQAENFRKMVMAMAKDIRVIIVKLADRLHNMRTLGSLHALKRRRIATETLDIFAPIAKRLGMRELSVELEELGFEAQYPIRYKVLKDSVRKARGNRKRILTIIESSLHNALSNSKLISYLITGREKHLYSIYRKMRHKHIPFNEIMDVYAFRIIVDNADDCYRALGLVHSVYKPVPERFKDYIAIPKANGYQSLHTTLFGPYGLPVEVQIRTAEMNEMATSGIAAHWLYKVDDADVRRSQLRAQEWVRNLLELQQSAGNPLEFIESVKVDLFPDEVYVFTPRGDIMELPAGATAVDFAYAVHTDIGNSCVTVKIDRQLAPLSTRLTNGQTVEVITSAAGRPNPAWLDFIRTSKARNGIRHFLKSQRRAESVQLGRQLLKKALSEYSILLKKIPPEVIEHVVKETELKTFEDLLEEIGLGNRAAVLVAGRMYALVQEKSDIEPMEVSHSPLVIKGTEGMVVHYAACCCPIPGDPIVGVMDMGRGILVHVDDCPRIAKVRRHRDRYLLLRWSSHAEGEFLVGINVQVVNKRGVLAVLSLAISDADANIEDISVREKDGQHYLVNFKILVTGRVHLARVIRNLRLVRWVTKVRRA
;
A
#
# COMPACT_ATOMS: atom_id res chain seq x y z
N MET A 1 22.10 -28.46 29.75
CA MET A 1 23.54 -28.18 29.59
C MET A 1 24.08 -28.38 28.15
N ARG A 2 23.76 -29.46 27.41
CA ARG A 2 24.25 -29.65 26.03
C ARG A 2 23.79 -28.55 25.05
N LEU A 3 22.57 -28.04 25.21
CA LEU A 3 22.01 -26.98 24.31
C LEU A 3 22.75 -25.67 24.51
N PHE A 4 22.95 -25.22 25.74
CA PHE A 4 23.70 -24.00 26.03
C PHE A 4 25.16 -24.07 25.55
N LYS A 5 25.82 -25.28 25.69
CA LYS A 5 27.17 -25.46 25.16
C LYS A 5 27.25 -25.20 23.63
N LYS A 6 26.22 -25.56 22.85
CA LYS A 6 26.14 -25.25 21.42
C LYS A 6 25.97 -23.75 21.18
N LEU A 7 25.10 -23.10 21.95
CA LEU A 7 24.88 -21.66 21.86
C LEU A 7 26.16 -20.90 22.22
N ARG A 8 26.82 -21.25 23.33
CA ARG A 8 28.06 -20.62 23.79
C ARG A 8 29.16 -20.59 22.73
N ARG A 9 29.27 -21.62 21.89
CA ARG A 9 30.25 -21.68 20.80
C ARG A 9 29.99 -20.64 19.69
N LYS A 10 28.78 -20.14 19.60
CA LYS A 10 28.38 -19.11 18.65
C LYS A 10 28.48 -17.70 19.23
N LEU A 11 28.75 -17.58 20.53
CA LEU A 11 28.85 -16.32 21.27
C LEU A 11 30.32 -15.92 21.54
N ASP A 12 31.26 -16.46 20.77
CA ASP A 12 32.69 -16.21 20.89
C ASP A 12 33.10 -14.75 20.62
N TYR A 13 32.22 -13.99 20.00
CA TYR A 13 32.37 -12.56 19.74
C TYR A 13 31.98 -11.66 20.92
N LEU A 14 31.42 -12.23 22.01
CA LEU A 14 31.04 -11.52 23.23
C LEU A 14 32.04 -11.75 24.36
N ASP A 15 32.12 -10.78 25.26
CA ASP A 15 32.90 -10.91 26.48
C ASP A 15 32.28 -11.92 27.47
N SER A 16 33.09 -12.34 28.44
CA SER A 16 32.68 -13.38 29.43
C SER A 16 31.52 -12.93 30.30
N GLU A 17 31.41 -11.66 30.67
CA GLU A 17 30.35 -11.11 31.50
C GLU A 17 28.99 -11.21 30.77
N ASN A 18 28.94 -10.79 29.52
CA ASN A 18 27.75 -10.91 28.70
C ASN A 18 27.34 -12.35 28.44
N ILE A 19 28.29 -13.27 28.28
CA ILE A 19 28.00 -14.71 28.15
C ILE A 19 27.37 -15.26 29.42
N GLU A 20 27.82 -14.83 30.60
CA GLU A 20 27.22 -15.23 31.89
C GLU A 20 25.78 -14.73 32.03
N ARG A 21 25.52 -13.49 31.72
CA ARG A 21 24.15 -12.91 31.69
C ARG A 21 23.22 -13.66 30.75
N ILE A 22 23.70 -14.03 29.55
CA ILE A 22 22.94 -14.88 28.62
C ILE A 22 22.69 -16.28 29.19
N HIS A 23 23.66 -16.84 29.95
CA HIS A 23 23.46 -18.10 30.63
C HIS A 23 22.40 -18.02 31.71
N GLU A 24 22.35 -16.95 32.49
CA GLU A 24 21.28 -16.69 33.46
C GLU A 24 19.90 -16.62 32.82
N ALA A 25 19.79 -15.90 31.67
CA ALA A 25 18.54 -15.81 30.90
C ALA A 25 18.11 -17.21 30.37
N TYR A 26 19.07 -18.04 29.92
CA TYR A 26 18.80 -19.41 29.52
C TYR A 26 18.28 -20.27 30.70
N LEU A 27 18.91 -20.19 31.87
CA LEU A 27 18.47 -20.95 33.07
C LEU A 27 17.08 -20.50 33.52
N PHE A 28 16.81 -19.21 33.48
CA PHE A 28 15.51 -18.66 33.81
C PHE A 28 14.43 -19.15 32.83
N ALA A 29 14.64 -19.06 31.53
CA ALA A 29 13.72 -19.58 30.52
C ALA A 29 13.50 -21.08 30.65
N MET A 30 14.56 -21.84 30.94
CA MET A 30 14.48 -23.28 31.18
C MET A 30 13.63 -23.62 32.41
N SER A 31 13.73 -22.85 33.48
CA SER A 31 12.92 -22.99 34.69
C SER A 31 11.46 -22.61 34.44
N ALA A 32 11.20 -21.50 33.75
CA ALA A 32 9.86 -21.04 33.46
C ALA A 32 9.07 -22.02 32.58
N HIS A 33 9.72 -22.60 31.56
CA HIS A 33 9.12 -23.61 30.67
C HIS A 33 9.26 -25.05 31.14
N LYS A 34 9.56 -25.28 32.45
CA LYS A 34 9.72 -26.63 33.01
C LYS A 34 8.45 -27.46 32.81
N GLY A 35 8.61 -28.66 32.21
CA GLY A 35 7.50 -29.58 31.94
C GLY A 35 6.76 -29.32 30.62
N GLN A 36 6.96 -28.19 29.99
CA GLN A 36 6.37 -27.90 28.67
C GLN A 36 7.12 -28.64 27.55
N LYS A 37 6.36 -29.17 26.59
CA LYS A 37 6.90 -29.87 25.41
C LYS A 37 6.34 -29.27 24.12
N ARG A 38 7.15 -29.23 23.11
CA ARG A 38 6.72 -28.89 21.72
C ARG A 38 5.90 -30.05 21.13
N ARG A 39 5.19 -29.78 20.03
CA ARG A 39 4.47 -30.82 19.27
C ARG A 39 5.39 -31.90 18.68
N THR A 40 6.67 -31.61 18.53
CA THR A 40 7.73 -32.57 18.18
C THR A 40 8.10 -33.53 19.31
N GLY A 41 7.58 -33.30 20.54
CA GLY A 41 7.91 -34.06 21.75
C GLY A 41 9.15 -33.57 22.51
N GLU A 42 9.91 -32.63 21.97
CA GLU A 42 11.10 -32.03 22.58
C GLU A 42 10.73 -31.05 23.70
N ALA A 43 11.64 -30.85 24.67
CA ALA A 43 11.49 -29.83 25.71
C ALA A 43 11.36 -28.44 25.09
N TYR A 44 10.46 -27.59 25.60
CA TYR A 44 10.15 -26.29 25.00
C TYR A 44 11.39 -25.40 24.88
N ILE A 45 12.32 -25.43 25.81
CA ILE A 45 13.55 -24.65 25.83
C ILE A 45 14.43 -24.81 24.55
N THR A 46 14.23 -25.91 23.80
CA THR A 46 14.93 -26.13 22.52
C THR A 46 14.62 -25.03 21.53
N HIS A 47 13.40 -24.49 21.54
CA HIS A 47 12.96 -23.42 20.63
C HIS A 47 13.63 -22.08 20.93
N PRO A 48 13.49 -21.46 22.10
CA PRO A 48 14.16 -20.21 22.40
C PRO A 48 15.70 -20.28 22.21
N THR A 49 16.27 -21.43 22.58
CA THR A 49 17.73 -21.65 22.37
C THR A 49 18.10 -21.66 20.88
N ALA A 50 17.26 -22.25 20.02
CA ALA A 50 17.48 -22.25 18.58
C ALA A 50 17.31 -20.84 17.97
N VAL A 51 16.30 -20.09 18.42
CA VAL A 51 16.08 -18.68 18.03
C VAL A 51 17.27 -17.82 18.42
N ALA A 52 17.76 -17.92 19.67
CA ALA A 52 18.97 -17.26 20.12
C ALA A 52 20.21 -17.67 19.30
N GLY A 53 20.28 -18.95 18.90
CA GLY A 53 21.35 -19.47 18.04
C GLY A 53 21.35 -18.88 16.62
N ILE A 54 20.18 -18.58 16.05
CA ILE A 54 20.04 -17.90 14.76
C ILE A 54 20.55 -16.45 14.86
N LEU A 55 20.20 -15.76 15.95
CA LEU A 55 20.65 -14.39 16.19
C LEU A 55 22.12 -14.30 16.54
N ALA A 56 22.68 -15.31 17.21
CA ALA A 56 24.12 -15.41 17.48
C ALA A 56 24.93 -15.62 16.19
N ASP A 57 24.41 -16.40 15.23
CA ASP A 57 25.04 -16.53 13.90
C ASP A 57 25.10 -15.19 13.15
N MET A 58 24.16 -14.28 13.43
CA MET A 58 24.12 -12.90 12.92
C MET A 58 24.93 -11.94 13.80
N LYS A 59 25.56 -12.43 14.85
CA LYS A 59 26.39 -11.68 15.81
C LYS A 59 25.66 -10.48 16.44
N LEU A 60 24.43 -10.64 16.93
CA LEU A 60 23.65 -9.58 17.57
C LEU A 60 24.08 -9.32 19.03
N ASP A 61 23.65 -8.17 19.56
CA ASP A 61 23.97 -7.70 20.90
C ASP A 61 23.43 -8.65 22.01
N PRO A 62 24.03 -8.65 23.21
CA PRO A 62 23.62 -9.52 24.31
C PRO A 62 22.17 -9.36 24.72
N ALA A 63 21.61 -8.13 24.70
CA ALA A 63 20.22 -7.87 25.08
C ALA A 63 19.25 -8.54 24.11
N THR A 64 19.53 -8.52 22.81
CA THR A 64 18.72 -9.19 21.78
C THR A 64 18.78 -10.72 21.93
N ILE A 65 19.97 -11.29 22.24
CA ILE A 65 20.12 -12.72 22.49
C ILE A 65 19.34 -13.15 23.75
N MET A 66 19.41 -12.36 24.82
CA MET A 66 18.63 -12.61 26.05
C MET A 66 17.13 -12.49 25.79
N ALA A 67 16.69 -11.46 25.05
CA ALA A 67 15.29 -11.31 24.67
C ALA A 67 14.79 -12.52 23.84
N ALA A 68 15.61 -13.07 22.96
CA ALA A 68 15.28 -14.27 22.20
C ALA A 68 15.14 -15.53 23.08
N LEU A 69 15.93 -15.65 24.14
CA LEU A 69 15.78 -16.75 25.10
C LEU A 69 14.50 -16.63 25.94
N LEU A 70 14.04 -15.40 26.18
CA LEU A 70 12.92 -15.06 27.06
C LEU A 70 11.61 -14.74 26.32
N HIS A 71 11.58 -14.73 24.99
CA HIS A 71 10.50 -14.14 24.20
C HIS A 71 9.11 -14.75 24.44
N ASP A 72 9.04 -16.05 24.74
CA ASP A 72 7.78 -16.75 25.01
C ASP A 72 7.44 -16.85 26.52
N VAL A 73 8.35 -16.37 27.39
CA VAL A 73 8.18 -16.55 28.86
C VAL A 73 6.95 -15.79 29.38
N ILE A 74 6.68 -14.57 28.91
CA ILE A 74 5.49 -13.80 29.30
C ILE A 74 4.20 -14.45 28.76
N GLU A 75 4.25 -14.97 27.52
CA GLU A 75 3.07 -15.49 26.83
C GLU A 75 2.67 -16.89 27.34
N ASP A 76 3.65 -17.79 27.47
CA ASP A 76 3.42 -19.20 27.69
C ASP A 76 3.58 -19.63 29.18
N THR A 77 3.97 -18.69 30.06
CA THR A 77 4.16 -18.96 31.48
C THR A 77 3.49 -17.89 32.36
N GLY A 78 3.51 -18.08 33.69
CA GLY A 78 2.96 -17.08 34.62
C GLY A 78 3.90 -15.93 34.98
N VAL A 79 5.01 -15.74 34.26
CA VAL A 79 5.99 -14.68 34.53
C VAL A 79 5.49 -13.34 34.01
N THR A 80 5.51 -12.32 34.87
CA THR A 80 5.08 -10.96 34.53
C THR A 80 6.23 -10.13 33.95
N LYS A 81 5.90 -9.08 33.18
CA LYS A 81 6.89 -8.09 32.69
C LYS A 81 7.72 -7.51 33.83
N ALA A 82 7.08 -7.18 34.98
CA ALA A 82 7.76 -6.60 36.13
C ALA A 82 8.85 -7.52 36.71
N ALA A 83 8.58 -8.84 36.74
CA ALA A 83 9.58 -9.83 37.20
C ALA A 83 10.78 -9.93 36.24
N LEU A 84 10.57 -9.75 34.93
CA LEU A 84 11.67 -9.70 33.96
C LEU A 84 12.44 -8.37 34.10
N GLU A 85 11.77 -7.27 34.35
CA GLU A 85 12.38 -5.95 34.52
C GLU A 85 13.28 -5.92 35.76
N GLU A 86 12.82 -6.47 36.87
CA GLU A 86 13.60 -6.58 38.12
C GLU A 86 14.88 -7.42 37.92
N LYS A 87 14.81 -8.50 37.13
CA LYS A 87 15.93 -9.45 37.00
C LYS A 87 16.90 -9.12 35.87
N PHE A 88 16.38 -8.63 34.73
CA PHE A 88 17.19 -8.44 33.51
C PHE A 88 17.24 -6.98 33.04
N GLY A 89 16.50 -6.08 33.69
CA GLY A 89 16.42 -4.64 33.37
C GLY A 89 15.31 -4.29 32.37
N SER A 90 14.96 -3.01 32.33
CA SER A 90 13.83 -2.50 31.55
C SER A 90 13.97 -2.71 30.04
N SER A 91 15.19 -2.56 29.51
CA SER A 91 15.44 -2.73 28.07
C SER A 91 15.10 -4.14 27.57
N ILE A 92 15.47 -5.18 28.32
CA ILE A 92 15.18 -6.57 27.94
C ILE A 92 13.69 -6.88 28.15
N ALA A 93 13.10 -6.40 29.26
CA ALA A 93 11.68 -6.58 29.54
C ALA A 93 10.79 -5.92 28.48
N GLU A 94 11.17 -4.74 27.98
CA GLU A 94 10.45 -4.07 26.89
C GLU A 94 10.57 -4.77 25.54
N LEU A 95 11.75 -5.31 25.21
CA LEU A 95 11.94 -6.13 24.03
C LEU A 95 11.06 -7.39 24.06
N VAL A 96 11.07 -8.13 25.19
CA VAL A 96 10.26 -9.34 25.37
C VAL A 96 8.77 -9.02 25.31
N ASP A 97 8.31 -7.96 26.00
CA ASP A 97 6.92 -7.48 25.94
C ASP A 97 6.50 -7.09 24.51
N GLY A 98 7.40 -6.42 23.77
CA GLY A 98 7.19 -6.08 22.37
C GLY A 98 6.98 -7.30 21.47
N VAL A 99 7.78 -8.36 21.68
CA VAL A 99 7.64 -9.61 20.92
C VAL A 99 6.36 -10.36 21.28
N SER A 100 6.00 -10.43 22.58
CA SER A 100 4.83 -11.15 23.11
C SER A 100 3.50 -10.51 22.71
N LYS A 101 3.38 -9.18 22.73
CA LYS A 101 2.15 -8.44 22.35
C LYS A 101 1.70 -8.65 20.92
N LEU A 102 2.56 -9.20 20.08
CA LEU A 102 2.24 -9.50 18.68
C LEU A 102 1.34 -10.74 18.49
N THR A 103 1.10 -11.54 19.53
CA THR A 103 0.45 -12.86 19.44
C THR A 103 -0.97 -12.91 20.03
N GLN A 104 -1.36 -11.96 20.87
CA GLN A 104 -2.59 -12.03 21.68
C GLN A 104 -3.74 -11.19 21.15
N ILE A 105 -4.66 -11.72 20.33
CA ILE A 105 -6.06 -11.19 20.24
C ILE A 105 -7.00 -12.20 19.57
N GLU A 106 -8.22 -12.36 20.10
CA GLU A 106 -9.37 -13.02 19.47
C GLU A 106 -10.13 -12.03 18.57
N PHE A 107 -10.45 -12.43 17.34
CA PHE A 107 -11.07 -11.57 16.33
C PHE A 107 -12.29 -12.18 15.66
N ILE A 108 -13.20 -11.31 15.22
CA ILE A 108 -14.45 -11.65 14.52
C ILE A 108 -14.16 -12.14 13.09
N SER A 109 -13.12 -11.63 12.40
CA SER A 109 -12.68 -12.12 11.08
C SER A 109 -11.18 -12.40 11.02
N ARG A 110 -10.78 -13.42 10.20
CA ARG A 110 -9.36 -13.80 10.03
C ARG A 110 -8.50 -12.72 9.37
N ALA A 111 -9.08 -11.93 8.47
CA ALA A 111 -8.37 -10.88 7.75
C ALA A 111 -8.10 -9.67 8.65
N GLU A 112 -9.08 -9.29 9.50
CA GLU A 112 -8.92 -8.22 10.49
C GLU A 112 -7.90 -8.59 11.57
N ALA A 113 -7.91 -9.86 12.02
CA ALA A 113 -6.92 -10.38 12.96
C ALA A 113 -5.49 -10.24 12.42
N GLN A 114 -5.28 -10.61 11.17
CA GLN A 114 -3.98 -10.51 10.53
C GLN A 114 -3.54 -9.04 10.36
N ALA A 115 -4.50 -8.17 10.04
CA ALA A 115 -4.28 -6.74 9.87
C ALA A 115 -3.89 -6.06 11.19
N GLU A 116 -4.60 -6.35 12.26
CA GLU A 116 -4.33 -5.78 13.58
C GLU A 116 -3.03 -6.31 14.19
N ASN A 117 -2.73 -7.59 14.03
CA ASN A 117 -1.44 -8.15 14.43
C ASN A 117 -0.28 -7.48 13.70
N PHE A 118 -0.44 -7.25 12.40
CA PHE A 118 0.56 -6.53 11.62
C PHE A 118 0.71 -5.07 12.08
N ARG A 119 -0.40 -4.38 12.38
CA ARG A 119 -0.39 -3.02 12.93
C ARG A 119 0.39 -2.94 14.23
N LYS A 120 0.14 -3.86 15.17
CA LYS A 120 0.87 -3.93 16.43
C LYS A 120 2.35 -4.21 16.23
N MET A 121 2.69 -5.08 15.29
CA MET A 121 4.07 -5.36 14.92
C MET A 121 4.79 -4.09 14.46
N VAL A 122 4.19 -3.28 13.59
CA VAL A 122 4.74 -2.01 13.15
C VAL A 122 4.92 -1.03 14.31
N MET A 123 3.95 -0.95 15.22
CA MET A 123 4.06 -0.10 16.42
C MET A 123 5.18 -0.55 17.36
N ALA A 124 5.38 -1.86 17.53
CA ALA A 124 6.47 -2.39 18.33
C ALA A 124 7.84 -2.14 17.67
N MET A 125 7.93 -2.32 16.34
CA MET A 125 9.13 -2.00 15.55
C MET A 125 9.53 -0.53 15.64
N ALA A 126 8.56 0.36 15.75
CA ALA A 126 8.80 1.80 15.86
C ALA A 126 9.43 2.19 17.20
N LYS A 127 9.19 1.41 18.25
CA LYS A 127 9.84 1.58 19.55
C LYS A 127 11.25 1.02 19.55
N ASP A 128 11.41 -0.20 19.05
CA ASP A 128 12.69 -0.87 18.94
C ASP A 128 12.67 -1.88 17.77
N ILE A 129 13.52 -1.66 16.78
CA ILE A 129 13.58 -2.51 15.58
C ILE A 129 14.07 -3.95 15.91
N ARG A 130 14.74 -4.16 17.05
CA ARG A 130 15.18 -5.48 17.49
C ARG A 130 14.00 -6.44 17.74
N VAL A 131 12.83 -5.92 18.08
CA VAL A 131 11.60 -6.71 18.24
C VAL A 131 11.29 -7.51 16.97
N ILE A 132 11.37 -6.88 15.79
CA ILE A 132 11.12 -7.60 14.54
C ILE A 132 12.25 -8.58 14.18
N ILE A 133 13.50 -8.26 14.53
CA ILE A 133 14.63 -9.16 14.29
C ILE A 133 14.45 -10.46 15.08
N VAL A 134 14.08 -10.38 16.37
CA VAL A 134 13.75 -11.55 17.19
C VAL A 134 12.57 -12.31 16.59
N LYS A 135 11.51 -11.61 16.15
CA LYS A 135 10.33 -12.24 15.55
C LYS A 135 10.61 -12.92 14.22
N LEU A 136 11.53 -12.37 13.41
CA LEU A 136 11.99 -12.99 12.17
C LEU A 136 12.78 -14.28 12.44
N ALA A 137 13.64 -14.30 13.48
CA ALA A 137 14.37 -15.50 13.90
C ALA A 137 13.42 -16.57 14.48
N ASP A 138 12.43 -16.17 15.29
CA ASP A 138 11.35 -17.05 15.76
C ASP A 138 10.60 -17.66 14.57
N ARG A 139 10.17 -16.83 13.62
CA ARG A 139 9.48 -17.28 12.40
C ARG A 139 10.32 -18.27 11.61
N LEU A 140 11.61 -18.00 11.43
CA LEU A 140 12.52 -18.89 10.72
C LEU A 140 12.62 -20.26 11.40
N HIS A 141 12.79 -20.29 12.74
CA HIS A 141 12.82 -21.57 13.47
C HIS A 141 11.48 -22.32 13.36
N ASN A 142 10.35 -21.60 13.45
CA ASN A 142 9.02 -22.18 13.26
C ASN A 142 8.84 -22.76 11.85
N MET A 143 9.37 -22.10 10.81
CA MET A 143 9.35 -22.62 9.45
C MET A 143 10.21 -23.86 9.28
N ARG A 144 11.41 -23.94 9.89
CA ARG A 144 12.27 -25.14 9.89
C ARG A 144 11.60 -26.35 10.54
N THR A 145 10.72 -26.12 11.52
CA THR A 145 10.00 -27.19 12.26
C THR A 145 8.55 -27.40 11.80
N LEU A 146 8.15 -26.80 10.69
CA LEU A 146 6.76 -26.76 10.20
C LEU A 146 6.19 -28.14 9.85
N GLY A 147 7.05 -29.12 9.56
CA GLY A 147 6.67 -30.49 9.15
C GLY A 147 5.76 -31.23 10.12
N SER A 148 5.82 -30.92 11.42
CA SER A 148 5.00 -31.51 12.48
C SER A 148 3.54 -31.07 12.51
N LEU A 149 3.17 -30.05 11.69
CA LEU A 149 1.83 -29.47 11.66
C LEU A 149 0.96 -30.05 10.55
N HIS A 150 -0.38 -30.02 10.76
CA HIS A 150 -1.35 -30.39 9.74
C HIS A 150 -1.26 -29.50 8.48
N ALA A 151 -1.53 -30.05 7.30
CA ALA A 151 -1.32 -29.42 6.00
C ALA A 151 -1.97 -28.03 5.86
N LEU A 152 -3.20 -27.83 6.35
CA LEU A 152 -3.90 -26.53 6.29
C LEU A 152 -3.20 -25.45 7.13
N LYS A 153 -2.72 -25.83 8.35
CA LYS A 153 -1.99 -24.93 9.23
C LYS A 153 -0.62 -24.58 8.64
N ARG A 154 0.07 -25.58 8.06
CA ARG A 154 1.34 -25.35 7.33
C ARG A 154 1.19 -24.32 6.22
N ARG A 155 0.19 -24.49 5.34
CA ARG A 155 -0.05 -23.55 4.23
C ARG A 155 -0.35 -22.14 4.73
N ARG A 156 -1.15 -21.99 5.78
CA ARG A 156 -1.46 -20.68 6.36
C ARG A 156 -0.20 -19.96 6.84
N ILE A 157 0.63 -20.65 7.64
CA ILE A 157 1.88 -20.08 8.16
C ILE A 157 2.84 -19.75 7.02
N ALA A 158 2.91 -20.60 5.98
CA ALA A 158 3.73 -20.38 4.80
C ALA A 158 3.27 -19.13 4.01
N THR A 159 1.95 -18.95 3.82
CA THR A 159 1.40 -17.77 3.15
C THR A 159 1.75 -16.49 3.89
N GLU A 160 1.50 -16.46 5.21
CA GLU A 160 1.86 -15.32 6.06
C GLU A 160 3.37 -15.02 6.02
N THR A 161 4.20 -16.06 6.00
CA THR A 161 5.66 -15.91 5.92
C THR A 161 6.09 -15.31 4.58
N LEU A 162 5.53 -15.79 3.46
CA LEU A 162 5.83 -15.28 2.12
C LEU A 162 5.28 -13.87 1.87
N ASP A 163 4.12 -13.54 2.44
CA ASP A 163 3.44 -12.27 2.19
C ASP A 163 3.92 -11.13 3.11
N ILE A 164 4.44 -11.45 4.31
CA ILE A 164 4.77 -10.46 5.33
C ILE A 164 6.24 -10.58 5.78
N PHE A 165 6.64 -11.71 6.37
CA PHE A 165 7.92 -11.82 7.07
C PHE A 165 9.13 -11.84 6.13
N ALA A 166 9.08 -12.60 5.03
CA ALA A 166 10.17 -12.63 4.07
C ALA A 166 10.41 -11.28 3.37
N PRO A 167 9.35 -10.52 2.96
CA PRO A 167 9.49 -9.15 2.49
C PRO A 167 10.10 -8.18 3.51
N ILE A 168 9.68 -8.25 4.78
CA ILE A 168 10.26 -7.42 5.85
C ILE A 168 11.76 -7.73 6.01
N ALA A 169 12.12 -9.01 6.10
CA ALA A 169 13.54 -9.42 6.18
C ALA A 169 14.34 -8.90 4.99
N LYS A 170 13.75 -8.94 3.79
CA LYS A 170 14.37 -8.38 2.57
C LYS A 170 14.52 -6.86 2.63
N ARG A 171 13.51 -6.14 3.14
CA ARG A 171 13.56 -4.68 3.31
C ARG A 171 14.60 -4.25 4.35
N LEU A 172 14.79 -5.04 5.40
CA LEU A 172 15.83 -4.85 6.41
C LEU A 172 17.23 -5.30 5.93
N GLY A 173 17.38 -5.75 4.69
CA GLY A 173 18.63 -6.21 4.12
C GLY A 173 19.06 -7.60 4.60
N MET A 174 18.32 -8.28 5.46
CA MET A 174 18.61 -9.62 6.03
C MET A 174 18.38 -10.71 4.99
N ARG A 175 19.23 -10.72 3.96
CA ARG A 175 19.00 -11.49 2.74
C ARG A 175 19.00 -13.00 2.96
N GLU A 176 19.91 -13.54 3.75
CA GLU A 176 20.00 -14.99 3.98
C GLU A 176 18.73 -15.48 4.67
N LEU A 177 18.28 -14.76 5.70
CA LEU A 177 17.06 -15.05 6.42
C LEU A 177 15.83 -14.94 5.51
N SER A 178 15.75 -13.86 4.71
CA SER A 178 14.66 -13.67 3.75
C SER A 178 14.57 -14.82 2.75
N VAL A 179 15.72 -15.24 2.20
CA VAL A 179 15.80 -16.31 1.21
C VAL A 179 15.39 -17.66 1.82
N GLU A 180 15.86 -17.97 3.03
CA GLU A 180 15.49 -19.21 3.69
C GLU A 180 14.00 -19.25 4.03
N LEU A 181 13.42 -18.13 4.49
CA LEU A 181 11.98 -17.99 4.68
C LEU A 181 11.20 -18.19 3.38
N GLU A 182 11.68 -17.62 2.26
CA GLU A 182 11.08 -17.79 0.94
C GLU A 182 11.11 -19.25 0.48
N GLU A 183 12.25 -19.95 0.63
CA GLU A 183 12.41 -21.36 0.21
C GLU A 183 11.51 -22.30 1.04
N LEU A 184 11.56 -22.19 2.38
CA LEU A 184 10.72 -22.98 3.26
C LEU A 184 9.22 -22.66 3.08
N GLY A 185 8.89 -21.40 2.85
CA GLY A 185 7.53 -20.95 2.53
C GLY A 185 7.04 -21.53 1.21
N PHE A 186 7.88 -21.54 0.17
CA PHE A 186 7.55 -22.10 -1.14
C PHE A 186 7.33 -23.60 -1.07
N GLU A 187 8.21 -24.35 -0.39
CA GLU A 187 8.08 -25.79 -0.18
C GLU A 187 6.78 -26.13 0.55
N ALA A 188 6.44 -25.39 1.62
CA ALA A 188 5.24 -25.63 2.41
C ALA A 188 3.94 -25.22 1.70
N GLN A 189 3.94 -24.14 0.92
CA GLN A 189 2.77 -23.62 0.21
C GLN A 189 2.46 -24.40 -1.07
N TYR A 190 3.51 -24.75 -1.85
CA TYR A 190 3.41 -25.39 -3.18
C TYR A 190 4.31 -26.61 -3.32
N PRO A 191 4.16 -27.68 -2.52
CA PRO A 191 5.10 -28.79 -2.43
C PRO A 191 5.34 -29.51 -3.76
N ILE A 192 4.29 -29.67 -4.58
CA ILE A 192 4.43 -30.31 -5.91
C ILE A 192 5.27 -29.44 -6.85
N ARG A 193 4.98 -28.14 -6.91
CA ARG A 193 5.71 -27.20 -7.77
C ARG A 193 7.17 -27.07 -7.34
N TYR A 194 7.41 -27.02 -6.03
CA TYR A 194 8.74 -27.00 -5.44
C TYR A 194 9.55 -28.22 -5.90
N LYS A 195 8.99 -29.43 -5.75
CA LYS A 195 9.64 -30.69 -6.16
C LYS A 195 9.96 -30.72 -7.66
N VAL A 196 8.98 -30.40 -8.51
CA VAL A 196 9.16 -30.37 -9.96
C VAL A 196 10.26 -29.37 -10.36
N LEU A 197 10.24 -28.17 -9.79
CA LEU A 197 11.24 -27.14 -10.11
C LEU A 197 12.62 -27.54 -9.61
N LYS A 198 12.74 -28.10 -8.39
CA LYS A 198 13.98 -28.62 -7.83
C LYS A 198 14.62 -29.70 -8.70
N ASP A 199 13.81 -30.63 -9.19
CA ASP A 199 14.28 -31.69 -10.09
C ASP A 199 14.69 -31.14 -11.46
N SER A 200 13.97 -30.16 -11.99
CA SER A 200 14.31 -29.48 -13.26
C SER A 200 15.64 -28.71 -13.16
N VAL A 201 15.84 -27.97 -12.07
CA VAL A 201 17.10 -27.27 -11.80
C VAL A 201 18.27 -28.25 -11.65
N ARG A 202 18.06 -29.37 -10.92
CA ARG A 202 19.08 -30.39 -10.73
C ARG A 202 19.50 -31.05 -12.06
N LYS A 203 18.54 -31.36 -12.94
CA LYS A 203 18.80 -31.91 -14.29
C LYS A 203 19.57 -30.90 -15.16
N ALA A 204 19.13 -29.63 -15.15
CA ALA A 204 19.80 -28.58 -15.89
C ALA A 204 21.24 -28.36 -15.41
N ARG A 205 21.50 -28.49 -14.09
CA ARG A 205 22.84 -28.38 -13.50
C ARG A 205 23.76 -29.50 -13.96
N GLY A 206 23.29 -30.76 -13.95
CA GLY A 206 24.09 -31.90 -14.38
C GLY A 206 24.70 -31.71 -15.77
N ASN A 207 23.91 -31.19 -16.70
CA ASN A 207 24.34 -30.92 -18.08
C ASN A 207 25.26 -29.70 -18.22
N ARG A 208 25.30 -28.78 -17.25
CA ARG A 208 26.05 -27.50 -17.35
C ARG A 208 27.26 -27.40 -16.41
N LYS A 209 27.51 -28.40 -15.57
CA LYS A 209 28.64 -28.37 -14.60
C LYS A 209 29.98 -28.05 -15.26
N ARG A 210 30.27 -28.68 -16.41
CA ARG A 210 31.51 -28.43 -17.17
C ARG A 210 31.61 -26.98 -17.64
N ILE A 211 30.51 -26.38 -18.08
CA ILE A 211 30.48 -24.99 -18.56
C ILE A 211 30.75 -24.03 -17.41
N LEU A 212 30.16 -24.27 -16.23
CA LEU A 212 30.40 -23.44 -15.03
C LEU A 212 31.85 -23.50 -14.61
N THR A 213 32.51 -24.66 -14.64
CA THR A 213 33.94 -24.79 -14.35
C THR A 213 34.79 -24.04 -15.36
N ILE A 214 34.42 -24.05 -16.65
CA ILE A 214 35.14 -23.27 -17.68
C ILE A 214 35.04 -21.77 -17.40
N ILE A 215 33.82 -21.28 -17.06
CA ILE A 215 33.62 -19.86 -16.74
C ILE A 215 34.39 -19.45 -15.52
N GLU A 216 34.33 -20.22 -14.44
CA GLU A 216 35.05 -19.98 -13.19
C GLU A 216 36.58 -19.93 -13.44
N SER A 217 37.11 -20.88 -14.19
CA SER A 217 38.56 -20.90 -14.55
C SER A 217 38.92 -19.69 -15.42
N SER A 218 38.09 -19.29 -16.37
CA SER A 218 38.37 -18.14 -17.22
C SER A 218 38.36 -16.83 -16.43
N LEU A 219 37.41 -16.66 -15.50
CA LEU A 219 37.34 -15.51 -14.61
C LEU A 219 38.56 -15.50 -13.65
N HIS A 220 38.90 -16.67 -13.11
CA HIS A 220 40.09 -16.81 -12.25
C HIS A 220 41.37 -16.41 -12.97
N ASN A 221 41.60 -16.92 -14.19
CA ASN A 221 42.79 -16.59 -14.98
C ASN A 221 42.87 -15.08 -15.30
N ALA A 222 41.75 -14.45 -15.63
CA ALA A 222 41.72 -13.02 -15.92
C ALA A 222 42.05 -12.17 -14.70
N LEU A 223 41.51 -12.53 -13.54
CA LEU A 223 41.76 -11.79 -12.28
C LEU A 223 43.15 -12.05 -11.74
N SER A 224 43.70 -13.27 -11.80
CA SER A 224 45.04 -13.61 -11.33
C SER A 224 46.13 -12.97 -12.17
N ASN A 225 45.96 -12.80 -13.48
CA ASN A 225 46.89 -12.11 -14.35
C ASN A 225 46.92 -10.58 -14.20
N SER A 226 46.00 -10.04 -13.42
CA SER A 226 45.93 -8.62 -13.12
C SER A 226 46.68 -8.27 -11.84
N LYS A 227 46.92 -6.96 -11.61
CA LYS A 227 47.53 -6.47 -10.36
C LYS A 227 46.53 -6.44 -9.18
N LEU A 228 45.41 -7.14 -9.23
CA LEU A 228 44.50 -7.32 -8.11
C LEU A 228 45.19 -8.25 -7.07
N ILE A 229 45.37 -7.73 -5.86
CA ILE A 229 46.15 -8.40 -4.82
C ILE A 229 45.33 -9.51 -4.17
N SER A 230 44.02 -9.33 -4.01
CA SER A 230 43.11 -10.28 -3.35
C SER A 230 41.77 -10.33 -4.05
N TYR A 231 41.25 -11.52 -4.28
CA TYR A 231 39.91 -11.74 -4.76
C TYR A 231 39.42 -13.15 -4.38
N LEU A 232 38.10 -13.28 -4.20
CA LEU A 232 37.42 -14.55 -3.97
C LEU A 232 36.30 -14.71 -4.98
N ILE A 233 36.31 -15.80 -5.76
CA ILE A 233 35.22 -16.14 -6.68
C ILE A 233 34.37 -17.25 -6.06
N THR A 234 33.06 -17.04 -5.99
CA THR A 234 32.12 -18.06 -5.52
C THR A 234 30.98 -18.21 -6.52
N GLY A 235 30.75 -19.45 -6.97
CA GLY A 235 29.57 -19.78 -7.76
C GLY A 235 28.32 -19.77 -6.87
N ARG A 236 27.24 -19.22 -7.37
CA ARG A 236 25.96 -19.13 -6.65
C ARG A 236 24.82 -19.62 -7.50
N GLU A 237 23.99 -20.49 -6.94
CA GLU A 237 22.73 -20.89 -7.55
C GLU A 237 21.61 -19.92 -7.17
N LYS A 238 20.71 -19.66 -8.11
CA LYS A 238 19.52 -18.87 -7.84
C LYS A 238 18.49 -19.70 -7.09
N HIS A 239 17.87 -19.12 -6.08
CA HIS A 239 16.88 -19.77 -5.23
C HIS A 239 15.63 -20.15 -6.02
N LEU A 240 15.03 -21.32 -5.71
CA LEU A 240 13.90 -21.88 -6.42
C LEU A 240 12.67 -20.96 -6.41
N TYR A 241 12.39 -20.32 -5.26
CA TYR A 241 11.30 -19.36 -5.16
C TYR A 241 11.49 -18.16 -6.09
N SER A 242 12.73 -17.64 -6.19
CA SER A 242 13.04 -16.54 -7.12
C SER A 242 12.83 -16.93 -8.58
N ILE A 243 13.19 -18.17 -8.94
CA ILE A 243 12.93 -18.74 -10.28
C ILE A 243 11.42 -18.84 -10.51
N TYR A 244 10.68 -19.45 -9.57
CA TYR A 244 9.22 -19.62 -9.64
C TYR A 244 8.50 -18.27 -9.79
N ARG A 245 8.89 -17.27 -8.99
CA ARG A 245 8.32 -15.92 -9.05
C ARG A 245 8.54 -15.27 -10.42
N LYS A 246 9.75 -15.42 -10.99
CA LYS A 246 10.07 -14.92 -12.34
C LYS A 246 9.26 -15.59 -13.44
N MET A 247 9.08 -16.93 -13.37
CA MET A 247 8.21 -17.69 -14.30
C MET A 247 6.78 -17.14 -14.24
N ARG A 248 6.26 -16.92 -13.03
CA ARG A 248 4.88 -16.48 -12.82
C ARG A 248 4.64 -15.04 -13.28
N HIS A 249 5.58 -14.11 -12.98
CA HIS A 249 5.42 -12.70 -13.35
C HIS A 249 5.62 -12.42 -14.84
N LYS A 250 6.53 -13.15 -15.47
CA LYS A 250 6.84 -12.96 -16.90
C LYS A 250 6.09 -13.92 -17.81
N HIS A 251 5.31 -14.85 -17.24
CA HIS A 251 4.60 -15.91 -17.95
C HIS A 251 5.52 -16.75 -18.88
N ILE A 252 6.78 -16.98 -18.47
CA ILE A 252 7.78 -17.72 -19.23
C ILE A 252 8.01 -19.12 -18.64
N PRO A 253 8.25 -20.14 -19.47
CA PRO A 253 8.61 -21.47 -19.00
C PRO A 253 10.03 -21.50 -18.42
N PHE A 254 10.35 -22.55 -17.64
CA PHE A 254 11.65 -22.71 -17.00
C PHE A 254 12.84 -22.66 -18.00
N ASN A 255 12.66 -23.22 -19.20
CA ASN A 255 13.70 -23.29 -20.24
C ASN A 255 14.15 -21.90 -20.74
N GLU A 256 13.30 -20.89 -20.62
CA GLU A 256 13.59 -19.50 -21.00
C GLU A 256 14.20 -18.68 -19.88
N ILE A 257 14.32 -19.26 -18.65
CA ILE A 257 15.02 -18.61 -17.55
C ILE A 257 16.51 -18.82 -17.72
N MET A 258 17.15 -17.81 -18.27
CA MET A 258 18.56 -17.84 -18.66
C MET A 258 19.53 -17.58 -17.52
N ASP A 259 19.10 -16.99 -16.39
CA ASP A 259 19.91 -16.51 -15.28
C ASP A 259 19.85 -17.42 -14.04
N VAL A 260 19.96 -18.73 -14.25
CA VAL A 260 19.93 -19.71 -13.14
C VAL A 260 21.24 -19.70 -12.34
N TYR A 261 22.34 -19.26 -12.95
CA TYR A 261 23.68 -19.28 -12.36
C TYR A 261 24.25 -17.87 -12.27
N ALA A 262 24.89 -17.60 -11.15
CA ALA A 262 25.57 -16.33 -10.90
C ALA A 262 26.94 -16.60 -10.28
N PHE A 263 27.93 -15.76 -10.58
CA PHE A 263 29.20 -15.73 -9.88
C PHE A 263 29.26 -14.48 -9.02
N ARG A 264 29.89 -14.64 -7.86
CA ARG A 264 30.21 -13.55 -6.97
C ARG A 264 31.71 -13.40 -6.90
N ILE A 265 32.20 -12.17 -7.11
CA ILE A 265 33.57 -11.78 -6.97
C ILE A 265 33.66 -10.83 -5.79
N ILE A 266 34.44 -11.17 -4.79
CA ILE A 266 34.71 -10.34 -3.62
C ILE A 266 36.11 -9.82 -3.74
N VAL A 267 36.29 -8.51 -3.59
CA VAL A 267 37.60 -7.80 -3.67
C VAL A 267 37.78 -6.91 -2.43
N ASP A 268 38.97 -6.30 -2.27
CA ASP A 268 39.30 -5.58 -1.05
C ASP A 268 38.64 -4.19 -0.96
N ASN A 269 38.57 -3.45 -2.06
CA ASN A 269 38.07 -2.07 -2.07
C ASN A 269 37.17 -1.77 -3.28
N ALA A 270 36.51 -0.59 -3.26
CA ALA A 270 35.54 -0.19 -4.30
C ALA A 270 36.23 0.02 -5.68
N ASP A 271 37.45 0.55 -5.72
CA ASP A 271 38.18 0.76 -6.97
C ASP A 271 38.46 -0.58 -7.66
N ASP A 272 38.85 -1.60 -6.87
CA ASP A 272 39.03 -2.95 -7.38
C ASP A 272 37.76 -3.60 -7.89
N CYS A 273 36.57 -3.20 -7.39
CA CYS A 273 35.29 -3.62 -7.98
C CYS A 273 35.17 -3.17 -9.44
N TYR A 274 35.48 -1.92 -9.75
CA TYR A 274 35.42 -1.39 -11.12
C TYR A 274 36.55 -1.96 -12.02
N ARG A 275 37.74 -2.20 -11.46
CA ARG A 275 38.80 -2.90 -12.18
C ARG A 275 38.44 -4.33 -12.51
N ALA A 276 37.88 -5.07 -11.55
CA ALA A 276 37.39 -6.42 -11.77
C ALA A 276 36.26 -6.44 -12.82
N LEU A 277 35.35 -5.46 -12.84
CA LEU A 277 34.32 -5.32 -13.87
C LEU A 277 34.96 -5.20 -15.28
N GLY A 278 35.95 -4.35 -15.46
CA GLY A 278 36.64 -4.19 -16.73
C GLY A 278 37.31 -5.49 -17.21
N LEU A 279 37.94 -6.24 -16.30
CA LEU A 279 38.53 -7.54 -16.60
C LEU A 279 37.48 -8.58 -16.99
N VAL A 280 36.38 -8.65 -16.26
CA VAL A 280 35.26 -9.56 -16.54
C VAL A 280 34.64 -9.25 -17.92
N HIS A 281 34.45 -7.96 -18.26
CA HIS A 281 33.96 -7.51 -19.57
C HIS A 281 34.96 -7.76 -20.73
N SER A 282 36.24 -7.84 -20.43
CA SER A 282 37.25 -8.21 -21.44
C SER A 282 37.16 -9.70 -21.81
N VAL A 283 36.85 -10.57 -20.83
CA VAL A 283 36.69 -12.03 -21.05
C VAL A 283 35.36 -12.36 -21.72
N TYR A 284 34.29 -11.79 -21.23
CA TYR A 284 32.92 -12.03 -21.72
C TYR A 284 32.19 -10.72 -21.98
N LYS A 285 31.55 -10.61 -23.13
CA LYS A 285 30.84 -9.39 -23.50
C LYS A 285 29.57 -9.20 -22.68
N PRO A 286 29.29 -7.97 -22.16
CA PRO A 286 28.09 -7.71 -21.40
C PRO A 286 26.84 -7.71 -22.30
N VAL A 287 25.73 -8.17 -21.74
CA VAL A 287 24.40 -8.04 -22.34
C VAL A 287 23.97 -6.57 -22.17
N PRO A 288 23.63 -5.86 -23.28
CA PRO A 288 23.16 -4.47 -23.19
C PRO A 288 21.99 -4.32 -22.20
N GLU A 289 21.92 -3.17 -21.52
CA GLU A 289 20.87 -2.81 -20.57
C GLU A 289 20.76 -3.70 -19.31
N ARG A 290 21.70 -4.66 -19.12
CA ARG A 290 21.72 -5.53 -17.94
C ARG A 290 22.89 -5.27 -16.98
N PHE A 291 23.52 -4.13 -17.12
CA PHE A 291 24.46 -3.62 -16.12
C PHE A 291 23.73 -2.76 -15.09
N LYS A 292 24.06 -2.93 -13.81
CA LYS A 292 23.52 -2.12 -12.72
C LYS A 292 24.65 -1.80 -11.73
N ASP A 293 24.84 -0.53 -11.47
CA ASP A 293 25.81 -0.04 -10.50
C ASP A 293 25.08 0.34 -9.20
N TYR A 294 25.14 -0.57 -8.23
CA TYR A 294 24.65 -0.33 -6.88
C TYR A 294 25.75 0.11 -5.91
N ILE A 295 26.98 0.36 -6.38
CA ILE A 295 28.03 1.00 -5.57
C ILE A 295 27.85 2.51 -5.65
N ALA A 296 27.72 3.05 -6.87
CA ALA A 296 27.47 4.48 -7.09
C ALA A 296 26.08 4.90 -6.59
N ILE A 297 25.06 4.05 -6.77
CA ILE A 297 23.67 4.30 -6.34
C ILE A 297 23.21 3.12 -5.48
N PRO A 298 23.51 3.13 -4.16
CA PRO A 298 23.10 2.07 -3.25
C PRO A 298 21.59 1.93 -3.14
N LYS A 299 21.10 0.69 -2.99
CA LYS A 299 19.66 0.47 -2.73
C LYS A 299 19.21 1.05 -1.40
N ALA A 300 17.90 1.29 -1.25
CA ALA A 300 17.28 1.81 -0.03
C ALA A 300 17.65 1.01 1.24
N ASN A 301 17.90 -0.30 1.13
CA ASN A 301 18.34 -1.16 2.22
C ASN A 301 19.86 -1.19 2.43
N GLY A 302 20.62 -0.26 1.81
CA GLY A 302 22.08 -0.19 1.91
C GLY A 302 22.85 -1.22 1.08
N TYR A 303 22.17 -2.02 0.23
CA TYR A 303 22.84 -2.99 -0.62
C TYR A 303 23.70 -2.33 -1.69
N GLN A 304 24.97 -2.73 -1.76
CA GLN A 304 25.95 -2.27 -2.74
C GLN A 304 26.57 -3.45 -3.49
N SER A 305 26.68 -3.35 -4.79
CA SER A 305 27.36 -4.33 -5.67
C SER A 305 27.31 -3.85 -7.12
N LEU A 306 28.28 -4.18 -7.93
CA LEU A 306 28.15 -4.11 -9.39
C LEU A 306 27.47 -5.40 -9.87
N HIS A 307 26.45 -5.28 -10.71
CA HIS A 307 25.78 -6.41 -11.35
C HIS A 307 25.93 -6.31 -12.86
N THR A 308 26.44 -7.36 -13.48
CA THR A 308 26.51 -7.46 -14.92
C THR A 308 26.05 -8.83 -15.39
N THR A 309 25.37 -8.89 -16.53
CA THR A 309 25.02 -10.14 -17.21
C THR A 309 25.86 -10.26 -18.46
N LEU A 310 26.53 -11.39 -18.65
CA LEU A 310 27.51 -11.64 -19.70
C LEU A 310 27.02 -12.71 -20.65
N PHE A 311 27.46 -12.66 -21.89
CA PHE A 311 27.36 -13.76 -22.83
C PHE A 311 28.48 -14.75 -22.55
N GLY A 312 28.21 -15.81 -21.81
CA GLY A 312 29.15 -16.89 -21.55
C GLY A 312 29.30 -17.86 -22.72
N PRO A 313 30.06 -18.95 -22.54
CA PRO A 313 30.24 -19.99 -23.56
C PRO A 313 28.90 -20.51 -24.06
N TYR A 314 28.82 -20.79 -25.37
CA TYR A 314 27.61 -21.27 -26.05
C TYR A 314 26.40 -20.29 -25.95
N GLY A 315 26.64 -18.99 -25.74
CA GLY A 315 25.59 -17.99 -25.65
C GLY A 315 24.78 -18.03 -24.33
N LEU A 316 25.23 -18.77 -23.32
CA LEU A 316 24.56 -18.84 -22.03
C LEU A 316 24.77 -17.54 -21.24
N PRO A 317 23.71 -16.84 -20.86
CA PRO A 317 23.86 -15.65 -20.02
C PRO A 317 24.27 -16.03 -18.59
N VAL A 318 25.27 -15.32 -18.07
CA VAL A 318 25.85 -15.51 -16.74
C VAL A 318 25.79 -14.19 -16.00
N GLU A 319 25.20 -14.17 -14.83
CA GLU A 319 25.21 -13.00 -13.96
C GLU A 319 26.49 -12.99 -13.11
N VAL A 320 27.18 -11.85 -13.07
CA VAL A 320 28.34 -11.63 -12.20
C VAL A 320 28.02 -10.48 -11.26
N GLN A 321 28.25 -10.71 -9.97
CA GLN A 321 28.12 -9.73 -8.88
C GLN A 321 29.51 -9.44 -8.32
N ILE A 322 29.91 -8.15 -8.28
CA ILE A 322 31.22 -7.74 -7.80
C ILE A 322 31.02 -6.77 -6.64
N ARG A 323 31.73 -6.99 -5.53
CA ARG A 323 31.60 -6.18 -4.31
C ARG A 323 32.78 -6.40 -3.36
N THR A 324 32.96 -5.52 -2.38
CA THR A 324 33.96 -5.67 -1.32
C THR A 324 33.49 -6.69 -0.25
N ALA A 325 34.43 -7.07 0.64
CA ALA A 325 34.12 -7.92 1.79
C ALA A 325 33.04 -7.26 2.70
N GLU A 326 33.16 -5.96 2.97
CA GLU A 326 32.19 -5.18 3.77
C GLU A 326 30.82 -5.12 3.10
N MET A 327 30.75 -4.80 1.79
CA MET A 327 29.53 -4.83 1.02
C MET A 327 28.89 -6.23 0.99
N ASN A 328 29.73 -7.29 1.06
CA ASN A 328 29.23 -8.66 1.13
C ASN A 328 28.62 -8.97 2.48
N GLU A 329 29.22 -8.53 3.58
CA GLU A 329 28.68 -8.69 4.93
C GLU A 329 27.35 -7.94 5.08
N MET A 330 27.30 -6.68 4.60
CA MET A 330 26.08 -5.89 4.53
C MET A 330 24.99 -6.56 3.70
N ALA A 331 25.34 -7.10 2.53
CA ALA A 331 24.40 -7.79 1.66
C ALA A 331 23.88 -9.11 2.24
N THR A 332 24.55 -9.69 3.23
CA THR A 332 24.23 -10.97 3.87
C THR A 332 23.37 -10.76 5.10
N SER A 333 23.86 -9.93 6.04
CA SER A 333 23.27 -9.73 7.37
C SER A 333 22.36 -8.49 7.46
N GLY A 334 22.46 -7.57 6.51
CA GLY A 334 21.65 -6.35 6.47
C GLY A 334 21.86 -5.49 7.70
N ILE A 335 20.76 -4.95 8.24
CA ILE A 335 20.80 -4.10 9.43
C ILE A 335 21.39 -4.81 10.67
N ALA A 336 21.36 -6.15 10.71
CA ALA A 336 21.93 -6.92 11.81
C ALA A 336 23.47 -6.81 11.86
N ALA A 337 24.16 -6.60 10.74
CA ALA A 337 25.61 -6.44 10.70
C ALA A 337 26.12 -5.23 11.50
N HIS A 338 25.24 -4.22 11.70
CA HIS A 338 25.62 -2.94 12.30
C HIS A 338 25.57 -2.90 13.83
N TRP A 339 24.97 -3.91 14.47
CA TRP A 339 24.85 -3.91 15.95
C TRP A 339 26.16 -4.24 16.67
N LEU A 340 27.15 -4.79 15.92
CA LEU A 340 28.44 -5.17 16.49
C LEU A 340 29.47 -4.05 16.55
N TYR A 341 29.47 -3.18 15.56
CA TYR A 341 30.48 -2.17 15.44
C TYR A 341 29.95 -0.82 15.94
N LYS A 342 30.44 -0.37 17.10
CA LYS A 342 30.44 1.05 17.49
C LYS A 342 31.41 1.81 16.59
N VAL A 343 31.31 1.66 15.26
CA VAL A 343 32.17 2.36 14.31
C VAL A 343 31.44 3.64 13.90
N ASP A 344 32.16 4.74 14.00
CA ASP A 344 31.75 6.09 13.57
C ASP A 344 31.66 6.23 12.03
N ASP A 345 31.28 5.17 11.34
CA ASP A 345 31.22 5.14 9.90
C ASP A 345 29.91 5.75 9.36
N ALA A 346 30.05 6.72 8.46
CA ALA A 346 28.92 7.51 7.93
C ALA A 346 27.92 6.65 7.15
N ASP A 347 28.35 5.56 6.50
CA ASP A 347 27.47 4.69 5.71
C ASP A 347 26.65 3.76 6.59
N VAL A 348 27.18 3.36 7.74
CA VAL A 348 26.49 2.60 8.79
C VAL A 348 25.32 3.41 9.37
N ARG A 349 25.57 4.67 9.70
CA ARG A 349 24.52 5.59 10.18
C ARG A 349 23.41 5.78 9.15
N ARG A 350 23.75 5.86 7.86
CA ARG A 350 22.75 6.03 6.78
C ARG A 350 21.80 4.86 6.65
N SER A 351 22.26 3.61 6.79
CA SER A 351 21.37 2.44 6.67
C SER A 351 20.45 2.28 7.87
N GLN A 352 20.91 2.60 9.10
CA GLN A 352 20.06 2.66 10.29
C GLN A 352 19.01 3.77 10.17
N LEU A 353 19.42 4.96 9.75
CA LEU A 353 18.50 6.08 9.52
C LEU A 353 17.42 5.72 8.49
N ARG A 354 17.76 5.08 7.39
CA ARG A 354 16.80 4.63 6.38
C ARG A 354 15.82 3.59 6.89
N ALA A 355 16.27 2.65 7.73
CA ALA A 355 15.37 1.67 8.35
C ALA A 355 14.43 2.35 9.36
N GLN A 356 14.92 3.34 10.14
CA GLN A 356 14.09 4.14 11.05
C GLN A 356 13.10 5.03 10.27
N GLU A 357 13.52 5.65 9.16
CA GLU A 357 12.64 6.40 8.27
C GLU A 357 11.55 5.52 7.67
N TRP A 358 11.90 4.32 7.22
CA TRP A 358 10.91 3.36 6.72
C TRP A 358 9.88 3.01 7.80
N VAL A 359 10.32 2.71 9.02
CA VAL A 359 9.41 2.42 10.14
C VAL A 359 8.55 3.65 10.48
N ARG A 360 9.10 4.87 10.42
CA ARG A 360 8.34 6.12 10.59
C ARG A 360 7.27 6.26 9.51
N ASN A 361 7.62 6.02 8.25
CA ASN A 361 6.66 6.06 7.14
C ASN A 361 5.53 5.03 7.34
N LEU A 362 5.84 3.83 7.87
CA LEU A 362 4.81 2.85 8.23
C LEU A 362 3.87 3.34 9.36
N LEU A 363 4.39 4.11 10.33
CA LEU A 363 3.55 4.72 11.36
C LEU A 363 2.63 5.80 10.79
N GLU A 364 3.13 6.65 9.90
CA GLU A 364 2.32 7.64 9.20
C GLU A 364 1.21 6.98 8.37
N LEU A 365 1.55 5.89 7.66
CA LEU A 365 0.58 5.05 6.95
C LEU A 365 -0.48 4.48 7.89
N GLN A 366 -0.09 4.02 9.08
CA GLN A 366 -1.01 3.49 10.08
C GLN A 366 -1.98 4.56 10.61
N GLN A 367 -1.49 5.78 10.84
CA GLN A 367 -2.33 6.90 11.31
C GLN A 367 -3.32 7.38 10.24
N SER A 368 -2.95 7.27 8.97
CA SER A 368 -3.77 7.72 7.83
C SER A 368 -4.73 6.67 7.30
N ALA A 369 -4.52 5.39 7.61
CA ALA A 369 -5.38 4.30 7.17
C ALA A 369 -6.70 4.28 7.95
N GLY A 370 -7.82 4.21 7.23
CA GLY A 370 -9.17 4.20 7.81
C GLY A 370 -9.53 2.90 8.52
N ASN A 371 -8.89 1.78 8.13
CA ASN A 371 -9.09 0.46 8.74
C ASN A 371 -7.83 -0.41 8.62
N PRO A 372 -7.70 -1.48 9.44
CA PRO A 372 -6.53 -2.36 9.44
C PRO A 372 -6.24 -3.07 8.11
N LEU A 373 -7.27 -3.42 7.32
CA LEU A 373 -7.09 -4.08 6.02
C LEU A 373 -6.45 -3.15 4.98
N GLU A 374 -6.89 -1.90 4.94
CA GLU A 374 -6.31 -0.86 4.09
C GLU A 374 -4.86 -0.58 4.43
N PHE A 375 -4.52 -0.62 5.72
CA PHE A 375 -3.15 -0.51 6.18
C PHE A 375 -2.26 -1.63 5.63
N ILE A 376 -2.68 -2.92 5.74
CA ILE A 376 -1.91 -4.04 5.17
C ILE A 376 -1.74 -3.92 3.66
N GLU A 377 -2.79 -3.53 2.93
CA GLU A 377 -2.68 -3.36 1.47
C GLU A 377 -1.68 -2.27 1.10
N SER A 378 -1.70 -1.15 1.82
CA SER A 378 -0.75 -0.06 1.62
C SER A 378 0.68 -0.50 1.91
N VAL A 379 0.89 -1.23 3.01
CA VAL A 379 2.22 -1.74 3.37
C VAL A 379 2.72 -2.81 2.39
N LYS A 380 1.85 -3.69 1.89
CA LYS A 380 2.25 -4.67 0.86
C LYS A 380 2.81 -4.01 -0.40
N VAL A 381 2.28 -2.87 -0.79
CA VAL A 381 2.81 -2.08 -1.92
C VAL A 381 4.20 -1.55 -1.62
N ASP A 382 4.46 -1.08 -0.39
CA ASP A 382 5.75 -0.55 0.04
C ASP A 382 6.82 -1.65 0.29
N LEU A 383 6.39 -2.89 0.57
CA LEU A 383 7.30 -3.99 0.83
C LEU A 383 7.98 -4.57 -0.43
N PHE A 384 7.50 -4.28 -1.64
CA PHE A 384 7.94 -4.90 -2.89
C PHE A 384 8.41 -3.90 -3.96
N PRO A 385 9.36 -3.02 -3.78
CA PRO A 385 9.80 -2.21 -4.91
C PRO A 385 11.01 -2.85 -5.62
N ASP A 386 10.83 -3.14 -6.91
CA ASP A 386 11.87 -2.76 -7.87
C ASP A 386 11.79 -1.23 -7.96
N GLU A 387 12.90 -0.53 -7.84
CA GLU A 387 12.97 0.93 -7.73
C GLU A 387 13.30 1.55 -9.08
N VAL A 388 12.74 2.73 -9.34
CA VAL A 388 13.14 3.60 -10.45
C VAL A 388 13.72 4.89 -9.89
N TYR A 389 14.82 5.34 -10.49
CA TYR A 389 15.52 6.57 -10.12
C TYR A 389 15.24 7.61 -11.20
N VAL A 390 14.63 8.71 -10.78
CA VAL A 390 14.26 9.82 -11.67
C VAL A 390 14.90 11.12 -11.15
N PHE A 391 15.10 12.07 -12.03
CA PHE A 391 15.75 13.33 -11.69
C PHE A 391 14.72 14.46 -11.57
N THR A 392 14.92 15.33 -10.58
CA THR A 392 14.28 16.65 -10.59
C THR A 392 14.95 17.56 -11.61
N PRO A 393 14.34 18.68 -12.04
CA PRO A 393 14.97 19.66 -12.91
C PRO A 393 16.25 20.28 -12.33
N ARG A 394 16.44 20.17 -11.00
CA ARG A 394 17.66 20.64 -10.29
C ARG A 394 18.77 19.59 -10.27
N GLY A 395 18.50 18.38 -10.77
CA GLY A 395 19.46 17.27 -10.78
C GLY A 395 19.43 16.38 -9.55
N ASP A 396 18.48 16.61 -8.59
CA ASP A 396 18.34 15.73 -7.44
C ASP A 396 17.76 14.38 -7.87
N ILE A 397 18.29 13.31 -7.33
CA ILE A 397 17.82 11.94 -7.59
C ILE A 397 16.67 11.60 -6.64
N MET A 398 15.55 11.20 -7.20
CA MET A 398 14.40 10.69 -6.44
C MET A 398 14.17 9.21 -6.74
N GLU A 399 14.07 8.43 -5.66
CA GLU A 399 13.78 7.00 -5.68
C GLU A 399 12.26 6.78 -5.57
N LEU A 400 11.70 6.02 -6.50
CA LEU A 400 10.28 5.66 -6.54
C LEU A 400 10.12 4.15 -6.79
N PRO A 401 9.03 3.51 -6.36
CA PRO A 401 8.75 2.12 -6.69
C PRO A 401 8.54 1.95 -8.20
N ALA A 402 8.98 0.82 -8.74
CA ALA A 402 8.81 0.50 -10.17
C ALA A 402 7.33 0.51 -10.57
N GLY A 403 7.02 1.20 -11.65
CA GLY A 403 5.66 1.44 -12.12
C GLY A 403 5.00 2.64 -11.46
N ALA A 404 5.73 3.42 -10.65
CA ALA A 404 5.27 4.72 -10.18
C ALA A 404 4.98 5.65 -11.36
N THR A 405 3.99 6.50 -11.19
CA THR A 405 3.52 7.44 -12.20
C THR A 405 4.00 8.87 -11.90
N ALA A 406 3.76 9.77 -12.82
CA ALA A 406 4.07 11.17 -12.64
C ALA A 406 3.34 11.81 -11.43
N VAL A 407 2.14 11.33 -11.08
CA VAL A 407 1.44 11.73 -9.85
C VAL A 407 2.19 11.25 -8.61
N ASP A 408 2.67 10.00 -8.61
CA ASP A 408 3.48 9.48 -7.50
C ASP A 408 4.71 10.34 -7.24
N PHE A 409 5.40 10.75 -8.32
CA PHE A 409 6.53 11.66 -8.24
C PHE A 409 6.14 13.03 -7.64
N ALA A 410 5.04 13.63 -8.09
CA ALA A 410 4.57 14.92 -7.59
C ALA A 410 4.33 14.89 -6.08
N TYR A 411 3.67 13.83 -5.57
CA TYR A 411 3.47 13.63 -4.13
C TYR A 411 4.76 13.25 -3.38
N ALA A 412 5.71 12.58 -4.04
CA ALA A 412 7.01 12.29 -3.45
C ALA A 412 7.80 13.55 -3.19
N VAL A 413 7.75 14.55 -4.10
CA VAL A 413 8.35 15.86 -3.91
C VAL A 413 7.71 16.60 -2.74
N HIS A 414 6.41 16.89 -2.82
CA HIS A 414 5.65 17.51 -1.74
C HIS A 414 4.15 17.26 -1.90
N THR A 415 3.41 17.16 -0.79
CA THR A 415 1.97 16.92 -0.82
C THR A 415 1.21 18.05 -1.54
N ASP A 416 1.60 19.31 -1.33
CA ASP A 416 0.94 20.45 -1.98
C ASP A 416 1.22 20.51 -3.50
N ILE A 417 2.40 20.07 -3.92
CA ILE A 417 2.73 19.92 -5.36
C ILE A 417 1.86 18.83 -5.96
N GLY A 418 1.70 17.69 -5.27
CA GLY A 418 0.80 16.62 -5.68
C GLY A 418 -0.65 17.08 -5.78
N ASN A 419 -1.13 17.84 -4.77
CA ASN A 419 -2.51 18.34 -4.73
C ASN A 419 -2.81 19.37 -5.82
N SER A 420 -1.83 20.16 -6.24
CA SER A 420 -1.97 21.22 -7.25
C SER A 420 -1.46 20.84 -8.64
N CYS A 421 -1.03 19.59 -8.84
CA CYS A 421 -0.49 19.08 -10.08
C CYS A 421 -1.54 19.04 -11.20
N VAL A 422 -1.21 19.60 -12.37
CA VAL A 422 -2.10 19.66 -13.54
C VAL A 422 -1.54 18.83 -14.69
N THR A 423 -0.23 18.87 -14.90
CA THR A 423 0.47 18.11 -15.93
C THR A 423 1.95 18.00 -15.57
N VAL A 424 2.70 17.20 -16.32
CA VAL A 424 4.14 17.03 -16.12
C VAL A 424 4.88 17.15 -17.44
N LYS A 425 6.16 17.51 -17.36
CA LYS A 425 7.11 17.30 -18.46
C LYS A 425 8.07 16.19 -18.07
N ILE A 426 8.20 15.20 -18.93
CA ILE A 426 9.18 14.12 -18.81
C ILE A 426 10.19 14.33 -19.94
N ASP A 427 11.47 14.46 -19.60
CA ASP A 427 12.55 14.77 -20.55
C ASP A 427 12.22 15.97 -21.45
N ARG A 428 11.66 17.03 -20.83
CA ARG A 428 11.21 18.29 -21.47
C ARG A 428 9.96 18.17 -22.36
N GLN A 429 9.34 17.01 -22.48
CA GLN A 429 8.11 16.81 -23.24
C GLN A 429 6.90 16.68 -22.31
N LEU A 430 5.79 17.32 -22.66
CA LEU A 430 4.53 17.19 -21.93
C LEU A 430 4.06 15.73 -21.95
N ALA A 431 3.68 15.24 -20.79
CA ALA A 431 3.22 13.86 -20.61
C ALA A 431 1.98 13.80 -19.71
N PRO A 432 1.10 12.80 -19.92
CA PRO A 432 -0.03 12.53 -19.04
C PRO A 432 0.43 12.21 -17.61
N LEU A 433 -0.38 12.58 -16.62
CA LEU A 433 -0.12 12.29 -15.20
C LEU A 433 -0.06 10.78 -14.89
N SER A 434 -0.72 9.95 -15.69
CA SER A 434 -0.70 8.48 -15.58
C SER A 434 0.54 7.82 -16.20
N THR A 435 1.45 8.59 -16.81
CA THR A 435 2.68 8.07 -17.42
C THR A 435 3.54 7.40 -16.39
N ARG A 436 3.92 6.13 -16.63
CA ARG A 436 4.84 5.38 -15.78
C ARG A 436 6.27 5.85 -16.00
N LEU A 437 6.95 6.09 -14.90
CA LEU A 437 8.32 6.58 -14.92
C LEU A 437 9.33 5.43 -15.09
N THR A 438 10.43 5.73 -15.77
CA THR A 438 11.56 4.84 -16.00
C THR A 438 12.87 5.47 -15.53
N ASN A 439 13.89 4.62 -15.30
CA ASN A 439 15.19 5.10 -14.81
C ASN A 439 15.81 6.16 -15.72
N GLY A 440 16.37 7.19 -15.12
CA GLY A 440 17.13 8.23 -15.80
C GLY A 440 16.30 9.39 -16.35
N GLN A 441 14.97 9.33 -16.26
CA GLN A 441 14.08 10.40 -16.73
C GLN A 441 14.14 11.63 -15.82
N THR A 442 14.09 12.82 -16.42
CA THR A 442 13.92 14.08 -15.69
C THR A 442 12.45 14.49 -15.70
N VAL A 443 11.90 14.71 -14.50
CA VAL A 443 10.47 14.98 -14.31
C VAL A 443 10.25 16.36 -13.72
N GLU A 444 9.53 17.22 -14.44
CA GLU A 444 9.12 18.56 -14.03
C GLU A 444 7.60 18.59 -13.81
N VAL A 445 7.16 18.92 -12.59
CA VAL A 445 5.72 19.01 -12.27
C VAL A 445 5.23 20.42 -12.53
N ILE A 446 4.14 20.54 -13.27
CA ILE A 446 3.46 21.81 -13.53
C ILE A 446 2.24 21.88 -12.61
N THR A 447 2.20 22.91 -11.78
CA THR A 447 1.13 23.14 -10.80
C THR A 447 0.26 24.32 -11.18
N SER A 448 -0.99 24.32 -10.71
CA SER A 448 -1.92 25.44 -10.84
C SER A 448 -2.66 25.64 -9.51
N ALA A 449 -2.93 26.91 -9.16
CA ALA A 449 -3.74 27.23 -7.96
C ALA A 449 -5.18 26.65 -8.03
N ALA A 450 -5.69 26.42 -9.23
CA ALA A 450 -6.99 25.77 -9.48
C ALA A 450 -6.89 24.23 -9.55
N GLY A 451 -5.67 23.66 -9.59
CA GLY A 451 -5.45 22.20 -9.63
C GLY A 451 -6.02 21.53 -8.39
N ARG A 452 -6.68 20.38 -8.60
CA ARG A 452 -7.25 19.54 -7.56
C ARG A 452 -7.00 18.07 -7.87
N PRO A 453 -6.76 17.21 -6.87
CA PRO A 453 -6.65 15.78 -7.08
C PRO A 453 -7.94 15.18 -7.65
N ASN A 454 -7.79 14.37 -8.69
CA ASN A 454 -8.90 13.63 -9.27
C ASN A 454 -9.03 12.25 -8.61
N PRO A 455 -10.22 11.81 -8.15
CA PRO A 455 -10.45 10.47 -7.61
C PRO A 455 -9.96 9.34 -8.54
N ALA A 456 -10.03 9.50 -9.86
CA ALA A 456 -9.54 8.54 -10.85
C ALA A 456 -8.02 8.29 -10.78
N TRP A 457 -7.25 9.19 -10.15
CA TRP A 457 -5.82 8.96 -9.97
C TRP A 457 -5.54 7.76 -9.07
N LEU A 458 -6.47 7.40 -8.16
CA LEU A 458 -6.36 6.24 -7.29
C LEU A 458 -6.22 4.91 -8.05
N ASP A 459 -6.66 4.85 -9.31
CA ASP A 459 -6.64 3.63 -10.12
C ASP A 459 -5.25 3.30 -10.67
N PHE A 460 -4.40 4.30 -10.90
CA PHE A 460 -3.10 4.10 -11.53
C PHE A 460 -1.89 4.42 -10.65
N ILE A 461 -2.04 5.15 -9.55
CA ILE A 461 -0.93 5.45 -8.62
C ILE A 461 -0.42 4.20 -7.93
N ARG A 462 0.87 4.24 -7.54
CA ARG A 462 1.56 3.12 -6.89
C ARG A 462 1.97 3.40 -5.45
N THR A 463 2.33 4.66 -5.14
CA THR A 463 2.83 4.99 -3.80
C THR A 463 1.70 5.19 -2.79
N SER A 464 1.93 4.74 -1.58
CA SER A 464 1.05 4.97 -0.43
C SER A 464 0.97 6.47 -0.07
N LYS A 465 2.08 7.23 -0.24
CA LYS A 465 2.10 8.68 0.01
C LYS A 465 1.12 9.42 -0.90
N ALA A 466 1.13 9.13 -2.22
CA ALA A 466 0.17 9.71 -3.15
C ALA A 466 -1.27 9.31 -2.83
N ARG A 467 -1.50 8.02 -2.57
CA ARG A 467 -2.83 7.49 -2.24
C ARG A 467 -3.41 8.15 -1.00
N ASN A 468 -2.63 8.26 0.06
CA ASN A 468 -3.06 8.89 1.30
C ASN A 468 -3.25 10.39 1.13
N GLY A 469 -2.36 11.09 0.42
CA GLY A 469 -2.52 12.51 0.12
C GLY A 469 -3.82 12.82 -0.63
N ILE A 470 -4.11 12.04 -1.68
CA ILE A 470 -5.35 12.16 -2.45
C ILE A 470 -6.57 11.87 -1.58
N ARG A 471 -6.58 10.76 -0.84
CA ARG A 471 -7.71 10.40 0.04
C ARG A 471 -7.95 11.44 1.13
N HIS A 472 -6.88 11.93 1.75
CA HIS A 472 -6.98 12.97 2.77
C HIS A 472 -7.58 14.27 2.19
N PHE A 473 -7.10 14.70 1.01
CA PHE A 473 -7.64 15.86 0.32
C PHE A 473 -9.13 15.69 0.00
N LEU A 474 -9.51 14.54 -0.60
CA LEU A 474 -10.90 14.25 -0.93
C LEU A 474 -11.80 14.16 0.32
N LYS A 475 -11.28 13.59 1.42
CA LYS A 475 -11.99 13.53 2.70
C LYS A 475 -12.20 14.93 3.31
N SER A 476 -11.19 15.78 3.29
CA SER A 476 -11.29 17.15 3.81
C SER A 476 -12.23 18.01 2.97
N GLN A 477 -12.21 17.87 1.65
CA GLN A 477 -13.17 18.52 0.76
C GLN A 477 -14.60 18.03 1.04
N ARG A 478 -14.81 16.74 1.13
CA ARG A 478 -16.11 16.16 1.47
C ARG A 478 -16.61 16.67 2.82
N ARG A 479 -15.73 16.78 3.82
CA ARG A 479 -16.09 17.33 5.12
C ARG A 479 -16.57 18.78 5.01
N ALA A 480 -15.84 19.64 4.28
CA ALA A 480 -16.22 21.04 4.09
C ALA A 480 -17.59 21.17 3.39
N GLU A 481 -17.83 20.37 2.35
CA GLU A 481 -19.11 20.32 1.63
C GLU A 481 -20.23 19.82 2.53
N SER A 482 -19.97 18.74 3.32
CA SER A 482 -20.94 18.20 4.28
C SER A 482 -21.30 19.20 5.36
N VAL A 483 -20.33 19.91 5.94
CA VAL A 483 -20.58 20.97 6.93
C VAL A 483 -21.39 22.12 6.33
N GLN A 484 -21.09 22.52 5.09
CA GLN A 484 -21.84 23.56 4.41
C GLN A 484 -23.28 23.16 4.15
N LEU A 485 -23.50 21.92 3.66
CA LEU A 485 -24.84 21.37 3.45
C LEU A 485 -25.60 21.22 4.76
N GLY A 486 -24.96 20.67 5.81
CA GLY A 486 -25.56 20.54 7.14
C GLY A 486 -25.98 21.88 7.73
N ARG A 487 -25.18 22.92 7.52
CA ARG A 487 -25.52 24.29 7.91
C ARG A 487 -26.73 24.83 7.16
N GLN A 488 -26.87 24.53 5.87
CA GLN A 488 -28.04 24.91 5.08
C GLN A 488 -29.29 24.16 5.55
N LEU A 489 -29.18 22.84 5.78
CA LEU A 489 -30.28 22.02 6.27
C LEU A 489 -30.76 22.45 7.66
N LEU A 490 -29.82 22.70 8.58
CA LEU A 490 -30.14 23.18 9.94
C LEU A 490 -30.78 24.57 9.92
N LYS A 491 -30.26 25.51 9.09
CA LYS A 491 -30.89 26.84 8.93
C LYS A 491 -32.32 26.72 8.41
N LYS A 492 -32.56 25.83 7.45
CA LYS A 492 -33.91 25.58 6.93
C LYS A 492 -34.81 25.00 7.99
N ALA A 493 -34.34 23.99 8.74
CA ALA A 493 -35.16 23.39 9.81
C ALA A 493 -35.45 24.38 10.95
N LEU A 494 -34.51 25.27 11.31
CA LEU A 494 -34.74 26.34 12.29
C LEU A 494 -35.69 27.42 11.78
N SER A 495 -35.74 27.68 10.48
CA SER A 495 -36.71 28.62 9.90
C SER A 495 -38.15 28.17 10.07
N GLU A 496 -38.43 26.86 10.17
CA GLU A 496 -39.74 26.30 10.49
C GLU A 496 -40.21 26.68 11.93
N TYR A 497 -39.25 26.94 12.82
CA TYR A 497 -39.51 27.46 14.17
C TYR A 497 -39.32 28.99 14.27
N SER A 498 -39.20 29.70 13.14
CA SER A 498 -38.99 31.16 13.05
C SER A 498 -37.74 31.66 13.76
N ILE A 499 -36.71 30.82 13.92
CA ILE A 499 -35.44 31.15 14.55
C ILE A 499 -34.30 31.14 13.50
N LEU A 500 -33.50 32.20 13.57
CA LEU A 500 -32.25 32.28 12.78
C LEU A 500 -31.10 31.61 13.55
N LEU A 501 -30.32 30.78 12.90
CA LEU A 501 -29.15 30.10 13.49
C LEU A 501 -28.18 31.08 14.17
N LYS A 502 -28.05 32.33 13.66
CA LYS A 502 -27.22 33.37 14.24
C LYS A 502 -27.77 33.93 15.59
N LYS A 503 -29.04 33.69 15.89
CA LYS A 503 -29.69 34.18 17.13
C LYS A 503 -29.71 33.11 18.24
N ILE A 504 -29.21 31.90 17.96
CA ILE A 504 -29.13 30.84 18.96
C ILE A 504 -27.94 31.12 19.89
N PRO A 505 -28.14 31.15 21.22
CA PRO A 505 -27.08 31.36 22.17
C PRO A 505 -25.97 30.27 22.04
N PRO A 506 -24.68 30.63 22.16
CA PRO A 506 -23.58 29.66 22.10
C PRO A 506 -23.74 28.50 23.08
N GLU A 507 -24.26 28.79 24.30
CA GLU A 507 -24.53 27.79 25.33
C GLU A 507 -25.50 26.69 24.91
N VAL A 508 -26.52 27.03 24.09
CA VAL A 508 -27.48 26.08 23.55
C VAL A 508 -26.80 25.17 22.51
N ILE A 509 -25.94 25.75 21.67
CA ILE A 509 -25.16 25.00 20.69
C ILE A 509 -24.22 24.01 21.39
N GLU A 510 -23.48 24.46 22.40
CA GLU A 510 -22.59 23.63 23.21
C GLU A 510 -23.34 22.49 23.92
N HIS A 511 -24.55 22.81 24.45
CA HIS A 511 -25.37 21.82 25.14
C HIS A 511 -25.82 20.71 24.17
N VAL A 512 -26.29 21.08 23.00
CA VAL A 512 -26.71 20.10 21.95
C VAL A 512 -25.53 19.30 21.42
N VAL A 513 -24.34 19.90 21.25
CA VAL A 513 -23.13 19.20 20.87
C VAL A 513 -22.72 18.17 21.92
N LYS A 514 -22.78 18.48 23.21
CA LYS A 514 -22.52 17.56 24.32
C LYS A 514 -23.55 16.40 24.37
N GLU A 515 -24.86 16.70 24.24
CA GLU A 515 -25.92 15.68 24.19
C GLU A 515 -25.72 14.71 23.03
N THR A 516 -25.09 15.15 21.94
CA THR A 516 -24.83 14.32 20.75
C THR A 516 -23.52 13.55 20.81
N GLU A 517 -22.75 13.67 21.92
CA GLU A 517 -21.42 13.07 22.11
C GLU A 517 -20.38 13.49 21.06
N LEU A 518 -20.58 14.63 20.40
CA LEU A 518 -19.69 15.18 19.39
C LEU A 518 -18.73 16.21 20.02
N LYS A 519 -17.59 16.47 19.35
CA LYS A 519 -16.56 17.37 19.90
C LYS A 519 -16.80 18.82 19.53
N THR A 520 -17.30 19.08 18.33
CA THR A 520 -17.49 20.44 17.81
C THR A 520 -18.85 20.61 17.14
N PHE A 521 -19.27 21.86 16.99
CA PHE A 521 -20.49 22.18 16.21
C PHE A 521 -20.34 21.85 14.73
N GLU A 522 -19.12 21.90 14.19
CA GLU A 522 -18.83 21.51 12.82
C GLU A 522 -19.02 20.00 12.61
N ASP A 523 -18.67 19.17 13.60
CA ASP A 523 -18.93 17.72 13.55
C ASP A 523 -20.43 17.44 13.54
N LEU A 524 -21.23 18.22 14.29
CA LEU A 524 -22.69 18.11 14.27
C LEU A 524 -23.27 18.52 12.89
N LEU A 525 -22.73 19.57 12.29
CA LEU A 525 -23.12 19.97 10.93
C LEU A 525 -22.72 18.94 9.87
N GLU A 526 -21.54 18.34 10.01
CA GLU A 526 -21.10 17.23 9.14
C GLU A 526 -22.06 16.04 9.21
N GLU A 527 -22.44 15.61 10.42
CA GLU A 527 -23.40 14.53 10.65
C GLU A 527 -24.77 14.82 10.05
N ILE A 528 -25.22 16.07 10.13
CA ILE A 528 -26.47 16.53 9.49
C ILE A 528 -26.34 16.50 7.97
N GLY A 529 -25.21 16.99 7.42
CA GLY A 529 -24.97 17.02 5.98
C GLY A 529 -24.84 15.65 5.35
N LEU A 530 -24.25 14.68 6.07
CA LEU A 530 -24.19 13.27 5.66
C LEU A 530 -25.49 12.50 5.84
N GLY A 531 -26.52 13.12 6.47
CA GLY A 531 -27.82 12.48 6.72
C GLY A 531 -27.83 11.49 7.88
N ASN A 532 -26.75 11.42 8.67
CA ASN A 532 -26.69 10.56 9.86
C ASN A 532 -27.61 11.10 10.99
N ARG A 533 -27.86 12.41 10.99
CA ARG A 533 -28.77 13.06 11.92
C ARG A 533 -29.79 13.93 11.19
N ALA A 534 -31.06 13.83 11.58
CA ALA A 534 -32.10 14.64 10.99
C ALA A 534 -32.02 16.10 11.48
N ALA A 535 -31.86 17.05 10.54
CA ALA A 535 -31.79 18.48 10.85
C ALA A 535 -32.99 19.00 11.67
N VAL A 536 -34.20 18.45 11.40
CA VAL A 536 -35.46 18.80 12.08
C VAL A 536 -35.43 18.44 13.56
N LEU A 537 -34.87 17.26 13.91
CA LEU A 537 -34.74 16.83 15.31
C LEU A 537 -33.75 17.72 16.08
N VAL A 538 -32.61 18.06 15.45
CA VAL A 538 -31.62 18.97 16.04
C VAL A 538 -32.18 20.38 16.20
N ALA A 539 -32.92 20.89 15.20
CA ALA A 539 -33.58 22.19 15.26
C ALA A 539 -34.65 22.23 16.34
N GLY A 540 -35.49 21.18 16.43
CA GLY A 540 -36.49 21.04 17.47
C GLY A 540 -35.91 21.03 18.88
N ARG A 541 -34.78 20.34 19.07
CA ARG A 541 -34.06 20.34 20.36
C ARG A 541 -33.45 21.69 20.70
N MET A 542 -32.82 22.37 19.72
CA MET A 542 -32.34 23.75 19.92
C MET A 542 -33.46 24.71 20.25
N TYR A 543 -34.65 24.57 19.58
CA TYR A 543 -35.80 25.39 19.87
C TYR A 543 -36.31 25.18 21.29
N ALA A 544 -36.46 23.93 21.74
CA ALA A 544 -36.90 23.63 23.12
C ALA A 544 -35.97 24.26 24.17
N LEU A 545 -34.66 24.18 23.98
CA LEU A 545 -33.67 24.76 24.89
C LEU A 545 -33.68 26.29 24.85
N VAL A 546 -34.01 26.92 23.72
CA VAL A 546 -34.18 28.38 23.63
C VAL A 546 -35.43 28.83 24.33
N GLN A 547 -36.55 28.08 24.22
CA GLN A 547 -37.81 28.37 24.93
C GLN A 547 -37.69 28.23 26.46
N GLU A 548 -36.90 27.24 26.92
CA GLU A 548 -36.66 27.11 28.38
C GLU A 548 -35.91 28.33 28.95
N LYS A 549 -35.26 29.13 28.11
CA LYS A 549 -34.42 30.30 28.53
C LYS A 549 -34.99 31.66 28.12
N SER A 550 -36.08 31.74 27.30
CA SER A 550 -36.59 33.03 26.80
C SER A 550 -38.05 32.95 26.34
N ASP A 551 -38.87 33.94 26.73
CA ASP A 551 -40.22 34.15 26.20
C ASP A 551 -40.14 34.77 24.80
N ILE A 552 -40.21 33.98 23.75
CA ILE A 552 -40.23 34.43 22.35
C ILE A 552 -41.51 33.93 21.68
N GLU A 553 -42.35 34.86 21.19
CA GLU A 553 -43.60 34.56 20.43
C GLU A 553 -43.31 34.00 19.04
N PRO A 554 -44.11 33.03 18.52
CA PRO A 554 -43.91 32.40 17.22
C PRO A 554 -44.38 33.27 16.04
N MET A 555 -43.57 33.37 14.99
CA MET A 555 -43.84 34.00 13.70
C MET A 555 -44.16 32.97 12.60
N GLU A 556 -44.99 33.34 11.61
CA GLU A 556 -45.48 32.45 10.54
C GLU A 556 -44.42 31.81 9.63
N VAL A 557 -44.63 30.54 9.24
CA VAL A 557 -43.68 29.64 8.57
C VAL A 557 -43.80 29.72 7.04
N SER A 558 -42.70 29.95 6.34
CA SER A 558 -42.61 29.82 4.89
C SER A 558 -41.78 28.58 4.49
N HIS A 559 -42.40 27.64 3.75
CA HIS A 559 -41.74 26.44 3.22
C HIS A 559 -40.95 26.75 1.94
N SER A 560 -39.70 27.17 2.04
CA SER A 560 -38.82 27.36 0.88
C SER A 560 -38.07 26.10 0.50
N PRO A 561 -38.00 25.70 -0.81
CA PRO A 561 -37.21 24.53 -1.23
C PRO A 561 -35.71 24.79 -1.09
N LEU A 562 -34.93 23.73 -0.81
CA LEU A 562 -33.46 23.79 -0.78
C LEU A 562 -32.92 23.97 -2.20
N VAL A 563 -31.98 24.88 -2.40
CA VAL A 563 -31.42 25.20 -3.73
C VAL A 563 -30.15 24.40 -3.96
N ILE A 564 -30.10 23.66 -5.07
CA ILE A 564 -28.93 22.86 -5.52
C ILE A 564 -28.23 23.62 -6.66
N LYS A 565 -26.90 23.79 -6.55
CA LYS A 565 -26.07 24.49 -7.53
C LYS A 565 -25.48 23.58 -8.61
N GLY A 566 -25.39 22.27 -8.34
CA GLY A 566 -24.79 21.30 -9.27
C GLY A 566 -23.32 21.00 -8.98
N THR A 567 -22.67 21.79 -8.13
CA THR A 567 -21.25 21.65 -7.77
C THR A 567 -20.98 20.96 -6.44
N GLU A 568 -22.03 20.45 -5.76
CA GLU A 568 -21.95 19.79 -4.45
C GLU A 568 -21.52 18.31 -4.53
N GLY A 569 -20.72 17.95 -5.49
CA GLY A 569 -20.43 16.61 -6.02
C GLY A 569 -20.10 15.47 -5.06
N MET A 570 -19.75 15.74 -3.79
CA MET A 570 -19.43 14.68 -2.83
C MET A 570 -20.54 14.37 -1.82
N VAL A 571 -21.51 15.28 -1.65
CA VAL A 571 -22.62 15.12 -0.68
C VAL A 571 -23.99 15.18 -1.33
N VAL A 572 -24.08 15.57 -2.59
CA VAL A 572 -25.29 15.54 -3.42
C VAL A 572 -25.04 14.58 -4.59
N HIS A 573 -25.81 13.51 -4.65
CA HIS A 573 -25.69 12.49 -5.69
C HIS A 573 -26.93 12.50 -6.59
N TYR A 574 -26.75 12.26 -7.88
CA TYR A 574 -27.82 12.19 -8.84
C TYR A 574 -28.22 10.75 -9.12
N ALA A 575 -29.50 10.44 -8.99
CA ALA A 575 -30.01 9.09 -9.11
C ALA A 575 -29.87 8.55 -10.54
N ALA A 576 -29.15 7.44 -10.69
CA ALA A 576 -28.96 6.77 -11.99
C ALA A 576 -30.25 6.23 -12.63
N CYS A 577 -31.36 6.13 -11.88
CA CYS A 577 -32.63 5.62 -12.38
C CYS A 577 -33.46 6.64 -13.18
N CYS A 578 -33.21 7.95 -12.97
CA CYS A 578 -33.97 9.04 -13.64
C CYS A 578 -33.03 10.16 -14.13
N CYS A 579 -31.73 10.11 -13.80
CA CYS A 579 -30.68 11.02 -14.29
C CYS A 579 -31.16 12.50 -14.31
N PRO A 580 -31.41 13.14 -13.14
CA PRO A 580 -31.92 14.50 -13.08
C PRO A 580 -30.91 15.50 -13.63
N ILE A 581 -31.39 16.47 -14.43
CA ILE A 581 -30.57 17.53 -15.01
C ILE A 581 -31.16 18.92 -14.70
N PRO A 582 -30.37 20.01 -14.73
CA PRO A 582 -30.88 21.36 -14.52
C PRO A 582 -32.07 21.68 -15.41
N GLY A 583 -33.14 22.18 -14.76
CA GLY A 583 -34.45 22.43 -15.37
C GLY A 583 -35.51 21.32 -15.16
N ASP A 584 -35.13 20.14 -14.65
CA ASP A 584 -36.10 19.13 -14.21
C ASP A 584 -36.70 19.50 -12.84
N PRO A 585 -37.99 19.17 -12.57
CA PRO A 585 -38.49 19.22 -11.20
C PRO A 585 -37.80 18.12 -10.38
N ILE A 586 -37.18 18.51 -9.26
CA ILE A 586 -36.37 17.61 -8.47
C ILE A 586 -36.81 17.50 -7.01
N VAL A 587 -36.53 16.33 -6.45
CA VAL A 587 -36.71 16.03 -5.02
C VAL A 587 -35.46 15.32 -4.47
N GLY A 588 -35.19 15.52 -3.19
CA GLY A 588 -34.10 14.88 -2.49
C GLY A 588 -34.60 13.78 -1.55
N VAL A 589 -33.81 12.73 -1.48
CA VAL A 589 -33.93 11.67 -0.48
C VAL A 589 -32.66 11.62 0.34
N MET A 590 -32.79 11.73 1.67
CA MET A 590 -31.61 11.58 2.56
C MET A 590 -31.13 10.14 2.56
N ASP A 591 -29.88 9.92 2.17
CA ASP A 591 -29.20 8.61 2.20
C ASP A 591 -28.10 8.64 3.30
N MET A 592 -28.32 7.80 4.34
CA MET A 592 -27.44 7.79 5.52
C MET A 592 -25.97 7.55 5.13
N GLY A 593 -25.08 8.45 5.59
CA GLY A 593 -23.66 8.39 5.32
C GLY A 593 -23.24 8.86 3.92
N ARG A 594 -24.21 9.20 3.02
CA ARG A 594 -23.92 9.63 1.65
C ARG A 594 -24.44 11.02 1.30
N GLY A 595 -25.35 11.58 2.13
CA GLY A 595 -25.94 12.90 1.90
C GLY A 595 -27.28 12.85 1.18
N ILE A 596 -27.47 13.67 0.15
CA ILE A 596 -28.74 13.80 -0.57
C ILE A 596 -28.68 13.06 -1.90
N LEU A 597 -29.60 12.12 -2.14
CA LEU A 597 -29.83 11.52 -3.45
C LEU A 597 -30.95 12.27 -4.17
N VAL A 598 -30.61 12.96 -5.27
CA VAL A 598 -31.55 13.76 -6.05
C VAL A 598 -32.22 12.93 -7.11
N HIS A 599 -33.54 12.98 -7.16
CA HIS A 599 -34.37 12.33 -8.18
C HIS A 599 -35.18 13.36 -8.93
N VAL A 600 -35.68 12.99 -10.11
CA VAL A 600 -36.78 13.73 -10.78
C VAL A 600 -38.06 13.46 -10.00
N ASP A 601 -38.91 14.48 -9.85
CA ASP A 601 -40.13 14.40 -9.02
C ASP A 601 -41.09 13.27 -9.44
N ASP A 602 -41.18 12.96 -10.73
CA ASP A 602 -42.02 11.89 -11.28
C ASP A 602 -41.38 10.50 -11.28
N CYS A 603 -40.23 10.31 -10.63
CA CYS A 603 -39.54 9.03 -10.62
C CYS A 603 -40.35 7.95 -9.87
N PRO A 604 -40.62 6.78 -10.48
CA PRO A 604 -41.44 5.71 -9.85
C PRO A 604 -40.81 5.18 -8.54
N ARG A 605 -39.50 5.27 -8.37
CA ARG A 605 -38.81 4.80 -7.16
C ARG A 605 -39.07 5.66 -5.93
N ILE A 606 -39.52 6.92 -6.12
CA ILE A 606 -39.81 7.85 -5.02
C ILE A 606 -41.18 7.63 -4.42
N ALA A 607 -42.11 7.02 -5.13
CA ALA A 607 -43.49 6.85 -4.68
C ALA A 607 -43.62 6.22 -3.27
N LYS A 608 -42.70 5.32 -2.92
CA LYS A 608 -42.62 4.71 -1.60
C LYS A 608 -42.01 5.62 -0.54
N VAL A 609 -41.07 6.47 -0.93
CA VAL A 609 -40.30 7.35 -0.02
C VAL A 609 -41.11 8.61 0.33
N ARG A 610 -42.02 9.07 -0.53
CA ARG A 610 -42.93 10.20 -0.26
C ARG A 610 -43.78 10.03 1.01
N ARG A 611 -43.96 8.79 1.49
CA ARG A 611 -44.68 8.49 2.73
C ARG A 611 -43.85 8.78 4.00
N HIS A 612 -42.54 8.92 3.87
CA HIS A 612 -41.63 9.19 4.99
C HIS A 612 -41.14 10.64 4.92
N ARG A 613 -41.87 11.55 5.56
CA ARG A 613 -41.59 13.00 5.58
C ARG A 613 -40.16 13.32 6.07
N ASP A 614 -39.63 12.51 6.98
CA ASP A 614 -38.28 12.72 7.60
C ASP A 614 -37.13 12.52 6.62
N ARG A 615 -37.34 11.84 5.48
CA ARG A 615 -36.33 11.56 4.46
C ARG A 615 -36.55 12.29 3.15
N TYR A 616 -37.64 13.03 3.01
CA TYR A 616 -38.05 13.68 1.78
C TYR A 616 -37.77 15.18 1.84
N LEU A 617 -37.03 15.69 0.89
CA LEU A 617 -36.62 17.10 0.79
C LEU A 617 -37.15 17.71 -0.50
N LEU A 618 -37.85 18.85 -0.39
CA LEU A 618 -38.18 19.66 -1.56
C LEU A 618 -36.91 20.38 -2.03
N LEU A 619 -36.56 20.14 -3.29
CA LEU A 619 -35.37 20.70 -3.91
C LEU A 619 -35.74 21.57 -5.11
N ARG A 620 -34.87 22.52 -5.44
CA ARG A 620 -34.93 23.34 -6.65
C ARG A 620 -33.53 23.57 -7.18
N TRP A 621 -33.36 23.51 -8.47
CA TRP A 621 -32.11 23.95 -9.12
C TRP A 621 -31.85 25.44 -8.90
N SER A 622 -30.60 25.81 -8.76
CA SER A 622 -30.16 27.20 -8.84
C SER A 622 -30.45 27.76 -10.23
N SER A 623 -30.71 29.06 -10.33
CA SER A 623 -30.77 29.77 -11.62
C SER A 623 -29.46 29.69 -12.42
N HIS A 624 -28.35 29.49 -11.74
CA HIS A 624 -26.99 29.30 -12.29
C HIS A 624 -26.45 27.96 -11.83
N ALA A 625 -27.11 26.85 -12.25
CA ALA A 625 -26.56 25.51 -12.01
C ALA A 625 -25.38 25.30 -12.96
N GLU A 626 -24.22 24.94 -12.39
CA GLU A 626 -22.96 24.70 -13.10
C GLU A 626 -22.64 23.22 -13.10
N GLY A 627 -22.02 22.73 -14.20
CA GLY A 627 -21.56 21.35 -14.34
C GLY A 627 -22.16 20.61 -15.52
N GLU A 628 -21.65 19.41 -15.73
CA GLU A 628 -22.14 18.46 -16.73
C GLU A 628 -22.89 17.33 -16.05
N PHE A 629 -24.06 16.96 -16.58
CA PHE A 629 -24.97 16.00 -15.97
C PHE A 629 -25.21 14.84 -16.93
N LEU A 630 -25.09 13.63 -16.41
CA LEU A 630 -25.31 12.41 -17.17
C LEU A 630 -26.78 12.21 -17.49
N VAL A 631 -27.11 11.97 -18.76
CA VAL A 631 -28.46 11.65 -19.20
C VAL A 631 -28.47 10.53 -20.22
N GLY A 632 -29.42 9.62 -20.10
CA GLY A 632 -29.64 8.54 -21.07
C GLY A 632 -30.55 8.99 -22.23
N ILE A 633 -30.20 8.63 -23.46
CA ILE A 633 -31.04 8.81 -24.65
C ILE A 633 -31.19 7.49 -25.40
N ASN A 634 -32.41 7.13 -25.69
CA ASN A 634 -32.77 5.96 -26.50
C ASN A 634 -33.07 6.40 -27.92
N VAL A 635 -32.28 5.98 -28.89
CA VAL A 635 -32.42 6.31 -30.30
C VAL A 635 -32.77 5.05 -31.09
N GLN A 636 -33.93 4.99 -31.71
CA GLN A 636 -34.29 3.91 -32.61
C GLN A 636 -33.92 4.30 -34.04
N VAL A 637 -33.13 3.45 -34.70
CA VAL A 637 -32.56 3.71 -36.03
C VAL A 637 -32.74 2.52 -36.95
N VAL A 638 -32.80 2.77 -38.26
CA VAL A 638 -32.72 1.73 -39.28
C VAL A 638 -31.30 1.22 -39.38
N ASN A 639 -31.12 -0.11 -39.42
CA ASN A 639 -29.82 -0.75 -39.56
C ASN A 639 -29.17 -0.36 -40.89
N LYS A 640 -28.20 0.55 -40.85
CA LYS A 640 -27.38 0.96 -42.01
C LYS A 640 -25.92 1.12 -41.61
N ARG A 641 -25.05 0.80 -42.57
CA ARG A 641 -23.62 0.97 -42.42
C ARG A 641 -23.26 2.41 -42.10
N GLY A 642 -22.50 2.66 -41.04
CA GLY A 642 -22.06 4.01 -40.64
C GLY A 642 -23.06 4.80 -39.81
N VAL A 643 -24.26 4.27 -39.49
CA VAL A 643 -25.29 5.01 -38.74
C VAL A 643 -24.78 5.49 -37.38
N LEU A 644 -23.99 4.68 -36.66
CA LEU A 644 -23.41 5.08 -35.37
C LEU A 644 -22.48 6.28 -35.49
N ALA A 645 -21.67 6.35 -36.54
CA ALA A 645 -20.76 7.47 -36.78
C ALA A 645 -21.54 8.78 -37.00
N VAL A 646 -22.64 8.72 -37.76
CA VAL A 646 -23.52 9.88 -37.99
C VAL A 646 -24.23 10.31 -36.72
N LEU A 647 -24.68 9.37 -35.89
CA LEU A 647 -25.31 9.69 -34.60
C LEU A 647 -24.32 10.33 -33.62
N SER A 648 -23.09 9.77 -33.55
CA SER A 648 -22.04 10.33 -32.68
C SER A 648 -21.64 11.74 -33.13
N LEU A 649 -21.56 11.99 -34.44
CA LEU A 649 -21.29 13.32 -34.98
C LEU A 649 -22.41 14.31 -34.61
N ALA A 650 -23.69 13.89 -34.77
CA ALA A 650 -24.82 14.75 -34.42
C ALA A 650 -24.91 15.09 -32.91
N ILE A 651 -24.39 14.23 -32.05
CA ILE A 651 -24.28 14.49 -30.60
C ILE A 651 -23.10 15.48 -30.36
N SER A 652 -21.95 15.24 -30.98
CA SER A 652 -20.76 16.10 -30.89
C SER A 652 -21.02 17.52 -31.43
N ASP A 653 -21.76 17.65 -32.51
CA ASP A 653 -22.16 18.96 -33.12
C ASP A 653 -23.09 19.78 -32.18
N ALA A 654 -23.64 19.14 -31.15
CA ALA A 654 -24.41 19.81 -30.11
C ALA A 654 -23.57 20.13 -28.86
N ASP A 655 -22.24 19.96 -28.89
CA ASP A 655 -21.32 20.12 -27.75
C ASP A 655 -21.58 19.17 -26.59
N ALA A 656 -22.13 17.97 -26.85
CA ALA A 656 -22.35 16.96 -25.84
C ALA A 656 -21.31 15.83 -25.93
N ASN A 657 -20.74 15.45 -24.78
CA ASN A 657 -19.81 14.32 -24.70
C ASN A 657 -20.56 13.00 -24.52
N ILE A 658 -20.05 11.93 -25.17
CA ILE A 658 -20.60 10.58 -25.05
C ILE A 658 -19.76 9.79 -24.06
N GLU A 659 -20.40 9.35 -22.97
CA GLU A 659 -19.79 8.52 -21.93
C GLU A 659 -19.89 7.01 -22.23
N ASP A 660 -21.06 6.58 -22.75
CA ASP A 660 -21.33 5.16 -22.97
C ASP A 660 -22.29 4.97 -24.15
N ILE A 661 -22.07 3.91 -24.93
CA ILE A 661 -22.93 3.52 -26.04
C ILE A 661 -23.25 2.04 -25.93
N SER A 662 -24.53 1.70 -25.94
CA SER A 662 -24.94 0.32 -26.08
C SER A 662 -25.96 0.15 -27.22
N VAL A 663 -25.76 -0.88 -28.03
CA VAL A 663 -26.56 -1.16 -29.19
C VAL A 663 -27.27 -2.51 -29.00
N ARG A 664 -28.60 -2.52 -29.23
CA ARG A 664 -29.40 -3.74 -29.20
C ARG A 664 -30.23 -3.84 -30.50
N GLU A 665 -30.25 -5.01 -31.08
CA GLU A 665 -31.13 -5.29 -32.19
C GLU A 665 -32.57 -5.38 -31.68
N LYS A 666 -33.50 -4.81 -32.43
CA LYS A 666 -34.91 -4.80 -32.06
C LYS A 666 -35.75 -5.77 -32.90
N ASP A 667 -35.65 -5.74 -34.23
CA ASP A 667 -36.51 -6.47 -35.17
C ASP A 667 -35.83 -6.77 -36.52
N GLY A 668 -34.50 -7.01 -36.57
CA GLY A 668 -33.76 -7.28 -37.79
C GLY A 668 -33.54 -6.09 -38.71
N GLN A 669 -34.44 -5.12 -38.73
CA GLN A 669 -34.36 -3.89 -39.54
C GLN A 669 -33.99 -2.65 -38.72
N HIS A 670 -34.24 -2.67 -37.40
CA HIS A 670 -34.03 -1.53 -36.51
C HIS A 670 -33.10 -1.90 -35.36
N TYR A 671 -32.23 -0.95 -35.02
CA TYR A 671 -31.42 -0.98 -33.80
C TYR A 671 -31.95 0.03 -32.79
N LEU A 672 -31.89 -0.33 -31.52
CA LEU A 672 -32.04 0.57 -30.39
C LEU A 672 -30.65 0.91 -29.88
N VAL A 673 -30.23 2.14 -30.06
CA VAL A 673 -28.96 2.67 -29.57
C VAL A 673 -29.22 3.49 -28.32
N ASN A 674 -28.63 3.07 -27.21
CA ASN A 674 -28.70 3.79 -25.95
C ASN A 674 -27.39 4.56 -25.78
N PHE A 675 -27.47 5.87 -25.73
CA PHE A 675 -26.37 6.76 -25.41
C PHE A 675 -26.48 7.25 -23.99
N LYS A 676 -25.39 7.27 -23.25
CA LYS A 676 -25.23 8.10 -22.05
C LYS A 676 -24.36 9.28 -22.42
N ILE A 677 -24.90 10.46 -22.28
CA ILE A 677 -24.25 11.70 -22.68
C ILE A 677 -24.20 12.70 -21.53
N LEU A 678 -23.23 13.58 -21.56
CA LEU A 678 -23.10 14.70 -20.62
C LEU A 678 -23.74 15.95 -21.23
N VAL A 679 -24.62 16.59 -20.43
CA VAL A 679 -25.33 17.82 -20.85
C VAL A 679 -25.35 18.83 -19.70
N THR A 680 -25.41 20.11 -20.01
CA THR A 680 -25.48 21.19 -19.02
C THR A 680 -26.90 21.49 -18.52
N GLY A 681 -27.93 20.91 -19.15
CA GLY A 681 -29.32 21.08 -18.74
C GLY A 681 -30.35 20.74 -19.82
N ARG A 682 -31.63 21.02 -19.54
CA ARG A 682 -32.77 20.67 -20.45
C ARG A 682 -32.64 21.32 -21.83
N VAL A 683 -32.19 22.57 -21.91
CA VAL A 683 -32.05 23.30 -23.17
C VAL A 683 -30.96 22.63 -24.02
N HIS A 684 -29.85 22.26 -23.43
CA HIS A 684 -28.77 21.54 -24.10
C HIS A 684 -29.23 20.15 -24.59
N LEU A 685 -29.90 19.39 -23.74
CA LEU A 685 -30.49 18.10 -24.11
C LEU A 685 -31.49 18.23 -25.27
N ALA A 686 -32.32 19.27 -25.28
CA ALA A 686 -33.27 19.51 -26.37
C ALA A 686 -32.57 19.78 -27.72
N ARG A 687 -31.39 20.45 -27.70
CA ARG A 687 -30.54 20.66 -28.89
C ARG A 687 -30.01 19.31 -29.41
N VAL A 688 -29.47 18.48 -28.54
CA VAL A 688 -29.00 17.13 -28.89
C VAL A 688 -30.11 16.29 -29.51
N ILE A 689 -31.30 16.25 -28.88
CA ILE A 689 -32.46 15.49 -29.38
C ILE A 689 -32.92 16.03 -30.74
N ARG A 690 -32.86 17.35 -30.96
CA ARG A 690 -33.21 17.96 -32.24
C ARG A 690 -32.23 17.53 -33.35
N ASN A 691 -30.92 17.59 -33.08
CA ASN A 691 -29.89 17.16 -34.04
C ASN A 691 -30.05 15.68 -34.40
N LEU A 692 -30.28 14.81 -33.41
CA LEU A 692 -30.52 13.38 -33.63
C LEU A 692 -31.77 13.12 -34.49
N ARG A 693 -32.83 13.91 -34.34
CA ARG A 693 -34.08 13.77 -35.13
C ARG A 693 -33.92 14.22 -36.60
N LEU A 694 -32.92 15.03 -36.90
CA LEU A 694 -32.60 15.44 -38.28
C LEU A 694 -31.86 14.37 -39.06
N VAL A 695 -31.31 13.35 -38.39
CA VAL A 695 -30.63 12.22 -39.04
C VAL A 695 -31.67 11.35 -39.77
N ARG A 696 -31.54 11.20 -41.08
CA ARG A 696 -32.50 10.54 -41.99
C ARG A 696 -32.97 9.14 -41.57
N TRP A 697 -32.11 8.41 -40.84
CA TRP A 697 -32.37 7.02 -40.44
C TRP A 697 -32.91 6.88 -39.02
N VAL A 698 -33.11 7.97 -38.31
CA VAL A 698 -33.64 7.98 -36.96
C VAL A 698 -35.17 7.96 -37.02
N THR A 699 -35.76 6.93 -36.43
CA THR A 699 -37.23 6.78 -36.40
C THR A 699 -37.84 7.30 -35.10
N LYS A 700 -37.08 7.24 -33.98
CA LYS A 700 -37.56 7.71 -32.70
C LYS A 700 -36.41 8.07 -31.77
N VAL A 701 -36.54 9.18 -31.05
CA VAL A 701 -35.61 9.60 -29.99
C VAL A 701 -36.40 9.84 -28.71
N ARG A 702 -35.97 9.25 -27.60
CA ARG A 702 -36.56 9.46 -26.27
C ARG A 702 -35.48 9.60 -25.23
N ARG A 703 -35.71 10.40 -24.20
CA ARG A 703 -34.90 10.33 -22.96
C ARG A 703 -35.18 8.97 -22.28
N ALA A 704 -34.11 8.33 -21.77
CA ALA A 704 -34.17 7.01 -21.16
C ALA A 704 -34.86 7.02 -19.80
#